data_b00af8aa689aa5dd5a2968415bf83bc9
#
_entry.id   b00af8aa689aa5dd5a2968415bf83bc9
#
_cell.length_a   1.000
_cell.length_b   1.000
_cell.length_c   1.000
_cell.angle_alpha   90.00
_cell.angle_beta   90.00
_cell.angle_gamma   90.00
#
_symmetry.space_group_name_H-M   'P 1'
#
loop_
_entity.id
_entity.type
_entity.pdbx_description
1 polymer ?
#
loop_
_entity_poly.entity_id
_entity_poly.type
_entity_poly.pdbx_seq_one_letter_code
_entity_poly.pdbx_strand_id
1 'polypeptide(L)'
;MFARILALVLAILMLGSTAYYLIYMLVISVAAETPLYYTAANDDLNIRVGLMYGDGVTESFETTTVHGYTVGVQPLQDGVYTYTPFWSISGNRVVVAADKNLTVKDGVYSAAKSTDAVYVGGYHIEFHTDYSIADMAAAEQTRQNLDAVLSASGMYAFPVYKNGVIRLRVGSFSTEASAAAAYPYIAGIMSYFVSEIAAPSETSVTLLDAESGRILMEYDSSDGTSLGLSARDTLSAENAYIKTPVQNVYDGVMAYTRYAEEGIDGVAVTNVLTLDQYVEGVLPYEISSTWPMETLKAFSIAARSYAAYTLGRHDSTYHFDLCNGGHCQLYRGAGRVDRNVKDAVKSTHGLIITYQGKIASTYYSSSCGGNTVSIGDVWGGASSPYLVAHETPWERYSEYTNGFWTVEISPTELLNYLREQKGFTQLKGYIADISVLEYAPNSTYVKKLRFTDAYGNSADVVNTDKVRSTLGAYLKSANFVVGRGSVTYTLDKVEIVGERVIDSKTQKHVLAPVNAASAALSSAGVFVQTANSLESASLASSLILTDTGTVSAGSAPLYVQPALGELVSLAGADAVSTPSGAIELPRTVKEYTVVTETKTASASSATNFIFVGKGWGHGAGMSQYGAKDLADLGYDYEHIINAYFTDVEIVHYKTIPALDR
;
A
#
# COMPACT_ATOMS: atom_id res chain seq x y z
N MET A 1 -35.70 -5.70 65.36
CA MET A 1 -34.69 -6.56 64.65
C MET A 1 -34.75 -6.42 63.18
N PHE A 2 -35.89 -6.48 62.51
CA PHE A 2 -36.04 -6.37 61.05
C PHE A 2 -35.51 -5.05 60.44
N ALA A 3 -35.77 -3.89 61.07
CA ALA A 3 -35.33 -2.60 60.63
C ALA A 3 -33.77 -2.44 60.66
N ARG A 4 -33.09 -3.08 61.61
CA ARG A 4 -31.63 -3.07 61.70
C ARG A 4 -30.97 -3.97 60.65
N ILE A 5 -31.62 -5.11 60.32
CA ILE A 5 -31.15 -6.00 59.25
C ILE A 5 -31.36 -5.34 57.91
N LEU A 6 -32.48 -4.68 57.64
CA LEU A 6 -32.74 -3.94 56.42
C LEU A 6 -31.79 -2.76 56.24
N ALA A 7 -31.47 -2.02 57.29
CA ALA A 7 -30.50 -0.94 57.27
C ALA A 7 -29.06 -1.46 56.96
N LEU A 8 -28.69 -2.62 57.47
CA LEU A 8 -27.40 -3.25 57.25
C LEU A 8 -27.30 -3.75 55.79
N VAL A 9 -28.38 -4.36 55.26
CA VAL A 9 -28.45 -4.81 53.85
C VAL A 9 -28.39 -3.63 52.88
N LEU A 10 -29.10 -2.53 53.17
CA LEU A 10 -29.04 -1.30 52.37
C LEU A 10 -27.65 -0.63 52.42
N ALA A 11 -26.99 -0.64 53.59
CA ALA A 11 -25.64 -0.12 53.73
C ALA A 11 -24.61 -0.98 52.96
N ILE A 12 -24.77 -2.31 52.96
CA ILE A 12 -23.89 -3.21 52.18
C ILE A 12 -24.15 -3.05 50.67
N LEU A 13 -25.40 -2.86 50.25
CA LEU A 13 -25.74 -2.58 48.86
C LEU A 13 -25.22 -1.21 48.39
N MET A 14 -25.28 -0.19 49.23
CA MET A 14 -24.70 1.14 48.93
C MET A 14 -23.17 1.12 48.90
N LEU A 15 -22.54 0.38 49.82
CA LEU A 15 -21.06 0.21 49.79
C LEU A 15 -20.60 -0.62 48.57
N GLY A 16 -21.36 -1.62 48.19
CA GLY A 16 -21.12 -2.43 47.00
C GLY A 16 -21.30 -1.62 45.72
N SER A 17 -22.33 -0.76 45.65
CA SER A 17 -22.55 0.10 44.48
C SER A 17 -21.50 1.22 44.35
N THR A 18 -21.08 1.81 45.47
CA THR A 18 -19.99 2.81 45.47
C THR A 18 -18.63 2.18 45.16
N ALA A 19 -18.34 0.98 45.68
CA ALA A 19 -17.13 0.25 45.31
C ALA A 19 -17.16 -0.18 43.83
N TYR A 20 -18.30 -0.63 43.32
CA TYR A 20 -18.48 -0.95 41.92
C TYR A 20 -18.35 0.29 41.02
N TYR A 21 -18.90 1.43 41.45
CA TYR A 21 -18.78 2.71 40.73
C TYR A 21 -17.36 3.25 40.76
N LEU A 22 -16.64 3.13 41.88
CA LEU A 22 -15.24 3.48 42.02
C LEU A 22 -14.34 2.55 41.20
N ILE A 23 -14.60 1.24 41.18
CA ILE A 23 -13.87 0.28 40.31
C ILE A 23 -14.22 0.54 38.86
N TYR A 24 -15.48 0.80 38.52
CA TYR A 24 -15.89 1.15 37.15
C TYR A 24 -15.30 2.46 36.69
N MET A 25 -15.25 3.50 37.54
CA MET A 25 -14.58 4.76 37.24
C MET A 25 -13.05 4.63 37.21
N LEU A 26 -12.46 3.76 38.04
CA LEU A 26 -11.03 3.45 38.00
C LEU A 26 -10.70 2.64 36.73
N VAL A 27 -11.52 1.70 36.34
CA VAL A 27 -11.36 0.94 35.08
C VAL A 27 -11.59 1.85 33.87
N ILE A 28 -12.57 2.77 33.93
CA ILE A 28 -12.76 3.77 32.85
C ILE A 28 -11.61 4.78 32.85
N SER A 29 -11.11 5.25 34.02
CA SER A 29 -9.97 6.19 34.03
C SER A 29 -8.66 5.52 33.64
N VAL A 30 -8.47 4.23 33.93
CA VAL A 30 -7.31 3.45 33.45
C VAL A 30 -7.50 3.02 31.99
N ALA A 31 -8.74 2.83 31.53
CA ALA A 31 -9.03 2.60 30.11
C ALA A 31 -9.07 3.88 29.27
N ALA A 32 -9.17 5.06 29.91
CA ALA A 32 -9.23 6.35 29.21
C ALA A 32 -7.86 7.00 28.93
N GLU A 33 -6.74 6.40 29.37
CA GLU A 33 -5.42 7.00 29.23
C GLU A 33 -4.27 6.03 28.87
N THR A 34 -4.55 4.88 28.32
CA THR A 34 -3.55 4.27 27.46
C THR A 34 -3.91 4.67 26.02
N PRO A 35 -3.23 5.67 25.42
CA PRO A 35 -3.23 5.76 23.98
C PRO A 35 -2.80 4.37 23.52
N LEU A 36 -3.55 3.77 22.61
CA LEU A 36 -3.05 2.65 21.82
C LEU A 36 -1.86 3.23 21.03
N TYR A 37 -0.71 3.22 21.70
CA TYR A 37 0.53 3.60 21.06
C TYR A 37 0.66 2.69 19.86
N TYR A 38 0.77 3.25 18.70
CA TYR A 38 1.47 2.64 17.59
C TYR A 38 2.95 2.55 18.04
N THR A 39 3.16 1.85 19.16
CA THR A 39 4.49 1.43 19.53
C THR A 39 4.81 0.34 18.53
N ALA A 40 5.96 0.46 17.92
CA ALA A 40 6.68 -0.64 17.30
C ALA A 40 6.99 -1.74 18.35
N ALA A 41 5.99 -2.16 19.10
CA ALA A 41 6.01 -3.32 19.98
C ALA A 41 5.84 -4.61 19.18
N ASN A 42 5.50 -4.49 17.90
CA ASN A 42 5.54 -5.57 16.94
C ASN A 42 6.79 -5.36 16.10
N ASP A 43 7.66 -6.34 16.05
CA ASP A 43 8.83 -6.52 15.20
C ASP A 43 8.54 -6.38 13.68
N ASP A 44 7.56 -5.60 13.28
CA ASP A 44 7.14 -5.44 11.89
C ASP A 44 8.04 -4.44 11.17
N LEU A 45 8.41 -4.78 9.95
CA LEU A 45 9.14 -3.88 9.08
C LEU A 45 8.23 -2.70 8.70
N ASN A 46 8.68 -1.48 8.96
CA ASN A 46 7.97 -0.26 8.61
C ASN A 46 8.51 0.34 7.31
N ILE A 47 7.68 1.17 6.67
CA ILE A 47 7.99 1.83 5.40
C ILE A 47 7.45 3.26 5.41
N ARG A 48 8.14 4.15 4.71
CA ARG A 48 7.71 5.52 4.43
C ARG A 48 7.34 5.65 2.96
N VAL A 49 6.12 6.10 2.68
CA VAL A 49 5.60 6.28 1.33
C VAL A 49 5.38 7.76 1.06
N GLY A 50 6.12 8.32 0.12
CA GLY A 50 5.95 9.71 -0.31
C GLY A 50 4.63 9.88 -1.06
N LEU A 51 3.75 10.75 -0.54
CA LEU A 51 2.46 11.08 -1.13
C LEU A 51 2.50 12.40 -1.90
N MET A 52 3.13 13.42 -1.31
CA MET A 52 3.34 14.76 -1.87
C MET A 52 4.80 15.14 -1.66
N TYR A 53 5.55 15.36 -2.71
CA TYR A 53 6.98 15.64 -2.68
C TYR A 53 7.46 16.33 -3.96
N GLY A 54 8.59 17.03 -3.91
CA GLY A 54 9.13 17.77 -5.05
C GLY A 54 8.10 18.73 -5.64
N ASP A 55 7.93 18.73 -6.95
CA ASP A 55 6.95 19.57 -7.67
C ASP A 55 5.48 19.28 -7.28
N GLY A 56 5.22 18.20 -6.59
CA GLY A 56 3.89 17.78 -6.17
C GLY A 56 3.47 18.32 -4.80
N VAL A 57 4.30 19.06 -4.07
CA VAL A 57 3.91 19.67 -2.78
C VAL A 57 2.83 20.72 -2.96
N THR A 58 2.00 20.89 -1.94
CA THR A 58 0.92 21.88 -1.92
C THR A 58 1.12 22.87 -0.78
N GLU A 59 0.60 24.09 -0.90
CA GLU A 59 0.71 25.12 0.15
C GLU A 59 -0.02 24.70 1.44
N SER A 60 -1.04 23.86 1.31
CA SER A 60 -1.76 23.26 2.42
C SER A 60 -2.30 21.88 2.07
N PHE A 61 -2.52 21.07 3.09
CA PHE A 61 -3.04 19.71 2.95
C PHE A 61 -4.10 19.44 4.02
N GLU A 62 -5.34 19.19 3.59
CA GLU A 62 -6.47 18.90 4.48
C GLU A 62 -6.59 17.39 4.72
N THR A 63 -6.94 17.03 5.96
CA THR A 63 -7.28 15.65 6.32
C THR A 63 -8.48 15.59 7.23
N THR A 64 -9.19 14.45 7.19
CA THR A 64 -10.35 14.20 8.06
C THR A 64 -10.24 12.83 8.73
N THR A 65 -10.76 12.72 9.94
CA THR A 65 -10.94 11.44 10.66
C THR A 65 -12.35 11.38 11.25
N VAL A 66 -12.67 10.27 11.91
CA VAL A 66 -13.96 10.11 12.61
C VAL A 66 -13.88 10.56 14.07
N HIS A 67 -12.76 10.35 14.74
CA HIS A 67 -12.62 10.51 16.20
C HIS A 67 -11.50 11.49 16.62
N GLY A 68 -11.03 12.31 15.69
CA GLY A 68 -9.91 13.24 15.91
C GLY A 68 -8.54 12.59 15.70
N TYR A 69 -7.51 13.28 16.14
CA TYR A 69 -6.12 12.92 15.86
C TYR A 69 -5.29 12.74 17.11
N THR A 70 -4.31 11.87 17.03
CA THR A 70 -3.15 11.86 17.90
C THR A 70 -2.01 12.59 17.18
N VAL A 71 -1.42 13.57 17.84
CA VAL A 71 -0.32 14.40 17.34
C VAL A 71 0.99 13.91 17.96
N GLY A 72 2.03 13.79 17.17
CA GLY A 72 3.31 13.29 17.66
C GLY A 72 4.50 13.69 16.80
N VAL A 73 5.66 13.23 17.22
CA VAL A 73 6.94 13.38 16.54
C VAL A 73 7.20 12.13 15.69
N GLN A 74 7.44 12.33 14.39
CA GLN A 74 7.88 11.29 13.48
C GLN A 74 9.29 11.64 12.99
N PRO A 75 10.33 10.84 13.32
CA PRO A 75 11.68 11.07 12.82
C PRO A 75 11.76 11.00 11.29
N LEU A 76 12.61 11.85 10.70
CA LEU A 76 12.95 11.83 9.28
C LEU A 76 14.19 10.96 8.98
N GLN A 77 14.94 10.59 10.03
CA GLN A 77 16.16 9.81 9.90
C GLN A 77 15.89 8.45 9.26
N ASP A 78 16.73 8.11 8.29
CA ASP A 78 16.64 6.84 7.55
C ASP A 78 16.73 5.63 8.48
N GLY A 79 15.79 4.69 8.28
CA GLY A 79 15.69 3.50 9.12
C GLY A 79 15.07 3.70 10.50
N VAL A 80 14.66 4.93 10.87
CA VAL A 80 13.96 5.21 12.13
C VAL A 80 12.49 5.53 11.84
N TYR A 81 11.60 4.65 12.28
CA TYR A 81 10.15 4.75 12.00
C TYR A 81 9.30 4.97 13.24
N THR A 82 9.92 5.14 14.41
CA THR A 82 9.21 5.21 15.69
C THR A 82 8.46 6.53 15.82
N TYR A 83 7.13 6.47 15.76
CA TYR A 83 6.25 7.59 16.05
C TYR A 83 6.10 7.78 17.56
N THR A 84 6.29 9.00 18.05
CA THR A 84 6.14 9.34 19.47
C THR A 84 4.96 10.30 19.65
N PRO A 85 3.77 9.79 20.02
CA PRO A 85 2.62 10.64 20.27
C PRO A 85 2.80 11.44 21.58
N PHE A 86 2.32 12.68 21.61
CA PHE A 86 2.38 13.52 22.82
C PHE A 86 1.10 14.34 23.07
N TRP A 87 0.22 14.47 22.09
CA TRP A 87 -1.01 15.25 22.21
C TRP A 87 -2.15 14.61 21.44
N SER A 88 -3.41 14.95 21.82
CA SER A 88 -4.61 14.51 21.13
C SER A 88 -5.56 15.66 20.90
N ILE A 89 -6.13 15.75 19.72
CA ILE A 89 -7.13 16.72 19.33
C ILE A 89 -8.42 16.03 18.94
N SER A 90 -9.57 16.56 19.38
CA SER A 90 -10.89 15.99 19.11
C SER A 90 -11.51 16.48 17.79
N GLY A 91 -10.93 17.49 17.15
CA GLY A 91 -11.38 17.98 15.86
C GLY A 91 -11.27 16.90 14.79
N ASN A 92 -12.31 16.73 13.99
CA ASN A 92 -12.35 15.70 12.96
C ASN A 92 -11.75 16.13 11.62
N ARG A 93 -11.40 17.41 11.50
CA ARG A 93 -10.97 18.02 10.25
C ARG A 93 -9.89 19.05 10.52
N VAL A 94 -8.71 18.83 9.97
CA VAL A 94 -7.56 19.71 10.14
C VAL A 94 -6.89 20.01 8.80
N VAL A 95 -6.18 21.14 8.76
CA VAL A 95 -5.32 21.53 7.63
C VAL A 95 -3.91 21.71 8.14
N VAL A 96 -2.94 21.08 7.47
CA VAL A 96 -1.52 21.37 7.66
C VAL A 96 -1.09 22.31 6.53
N ALA A 97 -0.62 23.46 6.86
CA ALA A 97 -0.15 24.47 5.92
C ALA A 97 1.31 24.84 6.15
N ALA A 98 1.94 25.39 5.14
CA ALA A 98 3.26 25.99 5.27
C ALA A 98 3.20 27.20 6.21
N ASP A 99 4.16 27.33 7.14
CA ASP A 99 4.22 28.47 8.07
C ASP A 99 4.54 29.78 7.30
N LYS A 100 3.50 30.55 7.05
CA LYS A 100 3.53 31.87 6.40
C LYS A 100 2.18 32.57 6.54
N ASN A 101 2.09 33.83 6.07
CA ASN A 101 0.79 34.48 5.97
C ASN A 101 -0.11 33.69 5.00
N LEU A 102 -1.28 33.29 5.49
CA LEU A 102 -2.24 32.51 4.70
C LEU A 102 -3.51 33.34 4.42
N THR A 103 -4.03 33.16 3.23
CA THR A 103 -5.42 33.53 2.85
C THR A 103 -6.26 32.26 2.74
N VAL A 104 -7.58 32.40 2.80
CA VAL A 104 -8.53 31.31 2.61
C VAL A 104 -9.53 31.66 1.54
N LYS A 105 -9.72 30.72 0.61
CA LYS A 105 -10.75 30.84 -0.43
C LYS A 105 -11.44 29.50 -0.60
N ASP A 106 -12.76 29.48 -0.46
CA ASP A 106 -13.57 28.26 -0.58
C ASP A 106 -13.07 27.10 0.32
N GLY A 107 -12.55 27.44 1.52
CA GLY A 107 -11.98 26.47 2.47
C GLY A 107 -10.56 26.01 2.17
N VAL A 108 -9.94 26.47 1.09
CA VAL A 108 -8.55 26.16 0.73
C VAL A 108 -7.63 27.26 1.25
N TYR A 109 -6.63 26.85 2.04
CA TYR A 109 -5.60 27.74 2.58
C TYR A 109 -4.44 27.82 1.59
N SER A 110 -3.97 29.04 1.32
CA SER A 110 -2.85 29.29 0.42
C SER A 110 -2.02 30.49 0.91
N ALA A 111 -0.80 30.65 0.40
CA ALA A 111 0.03 31.81 0.71
C ALA A 111 -0.68 33.13 0.31
N ALA A 112 -0.80 34.05 1.24
CA ALA A 112 -1.36 35.37 0.97
C ALA A 112 -0.37 36.18 0.12
N LYS A 113 -0.84 36.68 -1.03
CA LYS A 113 -0.12 37.65 -1.84
C LYS A 113 -0.22 39.05 -1.21
N SER A 114 0.61 39.98 -1.65
CA SER A 114 0.64 41.36 -1.10
C SER A 114 -0.69 42.11 -1.18
N THR A 115 -1.59 41.70 -2.06
CA THR A 115 -2.91 42.29 -2.25
C THR A 115 -4.03 41.55 -1.53
N ASP A 116 -3.75 40.41 -0.95
CA ASP A 116 -4.74 39.55 -0.34
C ASP A 116 -4.97 39.95 1.14
N ALA A 117 -6.20 39.74 1.61
CA ALA A 117 -6.44 39.77 3.03
C ALA A 117 -5.81 38.58 3.72
N VAL A 118 -4.97 38.81 4.72
CA VAL A 118 -4.36 37.75 5.52
C VAL A 118 -5.39 37.23 6.50
N TYR A 119 -5.69 35.92 6.41
CA TYR A 119 -6.62 35.24 7.29
C TYR A 119 -5.91 34.63 8.51
N VAL A 120 -4.72 34.03 8.30
CA VAL A 120 -3.82 33.56 9.35
C VAL A 120 -2.49 34.25 9.13
N GLY A 121 -2.04 35.04 10.12
CA GLY A 121 -0.74 35.72 10.06
C GLY A 121 0.37 34.81 10.56
N GLY A 122 1.55 34.89 9.95
CA GLY A 122 2.72 34.05 10.30
C GLY A 122 3.63 34.68 11.35
N TYR A 123 3.32 35.88 11.92
CA TYR A 123 4.09 36.46 13.00
C TYR A 123 3.40 36.23 14.34
N HIS A 124 4.15 35.85 15.37
CA HIS A 124 3.64 35.47 16.69
C HIS A 124 4.50 36.02 17.80
N ILE A 125 4.02 36.04 19.03
CA ILE A 125 4.84 36.31 20.22
C ILE A 125 5.07 34.96 20.90
N GLU A 126 6.32 34.50 20.90
CA GLU A 126 6.76 33.23 21.46
C GLU A 126 7.29 33.42 22.90
N PHE A 127 6.81 32.54 23.79
CA PHE A 127 7.32 32.42 25.17
C PHE A 127 8.16 31.15 25.29
N HIS A 128 9.38 31.29 25.83
CA HIS A 128 10.29 30.17 26.08
C HIS A 128 9.82 29.38 27.31
N THR A 129 8.72 28.71 27.19
CA THR A 129 8.14 27.86 28.24
C THR A 129 8.86 26.53 28.39
N ASP A 130 9.47 26.03 27.32
CA ASP A 130 10.34 24.84 27.18
C ASP A 130 9.83 23.60 27.94
N TYR A 131 8.52 23.27 27.76
CA TYR A 131 7.97 22.02 28.27
C TYR A 131 8.53 20.84 27.45
N SER A 132 8.80 19.72 28.12
CA SER A 132 9.05 18.48 27.38
C SER A 132 7.78 17.99 26.68
N ILE A 133 7.92 17.14 25.67
CA ILE A 133 6.74 16.52 25.03
C ILE A 133 5.91 15.66 26.01
N ALA A 134 6.55 15.12 27.06
CA ALA A 134 5.86 14.39 28.13
C ALA A 134 5.01 15.33 29.02
N ASP A 135 5.34 16.62 29.06
CA ASP A 135 4.64 17.62 29.86
C ASP A 135 3.58 18.40 29.04
N MET A 136 3.17 17.88 27.89
CA MET A 136 2.18 18.52 27.00
C MET A 136 0.89 18.89 27.75
N ALA A 137 0.45 18.10 28.72
CA ALA A 137 -0.73 18.41 29.54
C ALA A 137 -0.54 19.71 30.36
N ALA A 138 0.65 19.97 30.88
CA ALA A 138 0.98 21.21 31.59
C ALA A 138 1.07 22.40 30.63
N ALA A 139 1.64 22.21 29.43
CA ALA A 139 1.64 23.21 28.36
C ALA A 139 0.20 23.60 27.97
N GLU A 140 -0.68 22.63 27.79
CA GLU A 140 -2.08 22.82 27.44
C GLU A 140 -2.85 23.57 28.57
N GLN A 141 -2.60 23.25 29.83
CA GLN A 141 -3.20 23.97 30.95
C GLN A 141 -2.74 25.45 30.97
N THR A 142 -1.45 25.70 30.70
CA THR A 142 -0.92 27.08 30.62
C THR A 142 -1.52 27.83 29.43
N ARG A 143 -1.65 27.16 28.28
CA ARG A 143 -2.33 27.71 27.09
C ARG A 143 -3.78 28.11 27.39
N GLN A 144 -4.56 27.26 28.07
CA GLN A 144 -5.94 27.54 28.45
C GLN A 144 -6.04 28.73 29.41
N ASN A 145 -5.13 28.85 30.36
CA ASN A 145 -5.06 29.98 31.25
C ASN A 145 -4.79 31.28 30.49
N LEU A 146 -3.87 31.24 29.51
CA LEU A 146 -3.60 32.37 28.61
C LEU A 146 -4.83 32.75 27.76
N ASP A 147 -5.52 31.78 27.16
CA ASP A 147 -6.73 32.02 26.39
C ASP A 147 -7.80 32.73 27.22
N ALA A 148 -7.96 32.38 28.50
CA ALA A 148 -8.90 33.03 29.39
C ALA A 148 -8.57 34.52 29.57
N VAL A 149 -7.29 34.87 29.71
CA VAL A 149 -6.83 36.28 29.85
C VAL A 149 -6.94 37.04 28.52
N LEU A 150 -6.63 36.37 27.40
CA LEU A 150 -6.59 36.98 26.06
C LEU A 150 -7.97 37.11 25.41
N SER A 151 -8.99 36.43 25.94
CA SER A 151 -10.32 36.31 25.32
C SER A 151 -10.98 37.65 24.94
N ALA A 152 -10.80 38.69 25.76
CA ALA A 152 -11.32 40.01 25.51
C ALA A 152 -10.64 40.75 24.33
N SER A 153 -9.42 40.37 23.98
CA SER A 153 -8.65 40.95 22.87
C SER A 153 -8.86 40.26 21.53
N GLY A 154 -9.58 39.14 21.51
CA GLY A 154 -9.73 38.28 20.34
C GLY A 154 -8.47 37.48 19.96
N MET A 155 -7.40 37.61 20.74
CA MET A 155 -6.18 36.82 20.58
C MET A 155 -6.31 35.48 21.30
N TYR A 156 -5.43 34.54 20.94
CA TYR A 156 -5.38 33.23 21.56
C TYR A 156 -3.95 32.69 21.55
N ALA A 157 -3.70 31.70 22.38
CA ALA A 157 -2.43 30.99 22.49
C ALA A 157 -2.50 29.62 21.86
N PHE A 158 -1.37 29.14 21.37
CA PHE A 158 -1.20 27.78 20.82
C PHE A 158 0.21 27.27 21.08
N PRO A 159 0.43 25.92 21.13
CA PRO A 159 1.74 25.34 21.28
C PRO A 159 2.53 25.38 19.97
N VAL A 160 3.85 25.44 20.08
CA VAL A 160 4.81 25.19 19.02
C VAL A 160 5.82 24.14 19.49
N TYR A 161 6.04 23.11 18.67
CA TYR A 161 7.15 22.19 18.85
C TYR A 161 8.39 22.74 18.17
N LYS A 162 9.50 22.81 18.90
CA LYS A 162 10.77 23.32 18.39
C LYS A 162 11.94 22.66 19.14
N ASN A 163 12.83 21.99 18.43
CA ASN A 163 14.04 21.37 19.01
C ASN A 163 13.77 20.49 20.24
N GLY A 164 12.74 19.62 20.16
CA GLY A 164 12.42 18.66 21.23
C GLY A 164 11.60 19.22 22.40
N VAL A 165 11.24 20.51 22.38
CA VAL A 165 10.44 21.15 23.44
C VAL A 165 9.16 21.78 22.88
N ILE A 166 8.18 21.96 23.77
CA ILE A 166 6.94 22.69 23.50
C ILE A 166 7.03 24.08 24.10
N ARG A 167 6.90 25.08 23.24
CA ARG A 167 6.75 26.50 23.63
C ARG A 167 5.34 26.97 23.39
N LEU A 168 4.99 28.14 23.90
CA LEU A 168 3.70 28.77 23.65
C LEU A 168 3.85 30.02 22.79
N ARG A 169 3.02 30.16 21.78
CA ARG A 169 2.87 31.34 20.93
C ARG A 169 1.53 32.01 21.16
N VAL A 170 1.48 33.31 21.01
CA VAL A 170 0.29 34.14 21.18
C VAL A 170 0.11 35.04 19.97
N GLY A 171 -1.15 35.11 19.50
CA GLY A 171 -1.57 35.96 18.40
C GLY A 171 -1.16 35.42 17.03
N SER A 172 -1.73 36.00 16.00
CA SER A 172 -1.50 35.66 14.57
C SER A 172 -1.49 37.00 13.82
N PHE A 173 -0.29 37.52 13.55
CA PHE A 173 -0.10 38.85 13.00
C PHE A 173 0.39 38.76 11.55
N SER A 174 -0.12 39.63 10.69
CA SER A 174 0.28 39.65 9.27
C SER A 174 1.63 40.33 9.01
N THR A 175 2.14 41.12 9.97
CA THR A 175 3.43 41.83 9.85
C THR A 175 4.16 41.86 11.18
N GLU A 176 5.48 41.94 11.12
CA GLU A 176 6.33 42.14 12.30
C GLU A 176 5.93 43.42 13.06
N ALA A 177 5.60 44.50 12.38
CA ALA A 177 5.17 45.75 12.98
C ALA A 177 3.90 45.58 13.81
N SER A 178 2.91 44.80 13.33
CA SER A 178 1.70 44.52 14.10
C SER A 178 1.96 43.62 15.31
N ALA A 179 2.87 42.66 15.21
CA ALA A 179 3.32 41.84 16.33
C ALA A 179 4.07 42.71 17.36
N ALA A 180 4.97 43.61 16.92
CA ALA A 180 5.71 44.54 17.79
C ALA A 180 4.81 45.51 18.55
N ALA A 181 3.73 45.96 17.91
CA ALA A 181 2.73 46.81 18.58
C ALA A 181 1.97 46.09 19.71
N ALA A 182 1.71 44.80 19.55
CA ALA A 182 1.03 43.94 20.54
C ALA A 182 2.00 43.41 21.63
N TYR A 183 3.30 43.33 21.34
CA TYR A 183 4.31 42.72 22.18
C TYR A 183 4.32 43.20 23.62
N PRO A 184 4.32 44.55 23.95
CA PRO A 184 4.38 45.00 25.35
C PRO A 184 3.21 44.49 26.20
N TYR A 185 2.02 44.41 25.62
CA TYR A 185 0.83 43.92 26.31
C TYR A 185 0.95 42.41 26.55
N ILE A 186 1.26 41.63 25.51
CA ILE A 186 1.30 40.16 25.57
C ILE A 186 2.46 39.69 26.46
N ALA A 187 3.67 40.23 26.28
CA ALA A 187 4.85 39.93 27.10
C ALA A 187 4.64 40.25 28.59
N GLY A 188 3.82 41.28 28.88
CA GLY A 188 3.45 41.64 30.25
C GLY A 188 2.60 40.59 30.97
N ILE A 189 1.81 39.80 30.26
CA ILE A 189 0.94 38.73 30.82
C ILE A 189 1.80 37.60 31.45
N MET A 190 2.90 37.23 30.80
CA MET A 190 3.83 36.19 31.26
C MET A 190 5.23 36.72 31.42
N SER A 191 5.37 37.84 32.13
CA SER A 191 6.63 38.60 32.28
C SER A 191 7.79 37.82 32.97
N TYR A 192 7.50 36.66 33.52
CA TYR A 192 8.49 35.75 34.11
C TYR A 192 9.10 34.76 33.07
N PHE A 193 8.58 34.69 31.87
CA PHE A 193 9.20 33.98 30.77
C PHE A 193 9.91 34.95 29.82
N VAL A 194 11.01 34.48 29.24
CA VAL A 194 11.61 35.17 28.08
C VAL A 194 10.63 35.07 26.91
N SER A 195 10.46 36.17 26.19
CA SER A 195 9.58 36.22 25.01
C SER A 195 10.26 36.97 23.87
N GLU A 196 9.87 36.62 22.66
CA GLU A 196 10.34 37.24 21.41
C GLU A 196 9.26 37.28 20.35
N ILE A 197 9.47 38.04 19.27
CA ILE A 197 8.64 38.01 18.09
C ILE A 197 9.16 36.89 17.20
N ALA A 198 8.35 35.87 16.99
CA ALA A 198 8.61 34.78 16.04
C ALA A 198 8.12 35.17 14.64
N ALA A 199 8.99 35.08 13.65
CA ALA A 199 8.67 35.26 12.25
C ALA A 199 8.31 33.91 11.59
N PRO A 200 7.65 33.89 10.43
CA PRO A 200 7.42 32.69 9.63
C PRO A 200 8.74 31.94 9.35
N SER A 201 8.70 30.61 9.39
CA SER A 201 9.88 29.76 9.23
C SER A 201 9.76 28.87 8.00
N GLU A 202 10.86 28.72 7.25
CA GLU A 202 10.94 27.80 6.10
C GLU A 202 11.08 26.32 6.50
N THR A 203 11.19 26.04 7.80
CA THR A 203 11.25 24.66 8.35
C THR A 203 9.99 24.27 9.10
N SER A 204 9.02 25.20 9.23
CA SER A 204 7.81 24.97 10.04
C SER A 204 6.57 24.75 9.20
N VAL A 205 5.67 23.94 9.76
CA VAL A 205 4.29 23.77 9.29
C VAL A 205 3.31 24.21 10.38
N THR A 206 2.15 24.73 9.96
CA THR A 206 1.07 25.19 10.84
C THR A 206 -0.10 24.22 10.74
N LEU A 207 -0.49 23.63 11.88
CA LEU A 207 -1.68 22.79 12.01
C LEU A 207 -2.88 23.67 12.37
N LEU A 208 -3.88 23.68 11.54
CA LEU A 208 -5.10 24.51 11.67
C LEU A 208 -6.34 23.64 11.91
N ASP A 209 -7.25 24.13 12.72
CA ASP A 209 -8.64 23.67 12.70
C ASP A 209 -9.28 24.15 11.40
N ALA A 210 -9.80 23.22 10.61
CA ALA A 210 -10.27 23.52 9.26
C ALA A 210 -11.55 24.38 9.23
N GLU A 211 -12.35 24.38 10.32
CA GLU A 211 -13.61 25.11 10.39
C GLU A 211 -13.41 26.55 10.87
N SER A 212 -12.63 26.70 11.94
CA SER A 212 -12.43 28.01 12.57
C SER A 212 -11.20 28.76 12.01
N GLY A 213 -10.26 28.08 11.38
CA GLY A 213 -8.98 28.62 10.95
C GLY A 213 -8.02 28.93 12.11
N ARG A 214 -8.34 28.52 13.35
CA ARG A 214 -7.44 28.69 14.49
C ARG A 214 -6.22 27.80 14.33
N ILE A 215 -5.06 28.34 14.65
CA ILE A 215 -3.83 27.58 14.80
C ILE A 215 -4.02 26.68 16.01
N LEU A 216 -3.93 25.36 15.78
CA LEU A 216 -3.90 24.35 16.84
C LEU A 216 -2.49 24.15 17.35
N MET A 217 -1.51 24.15 16.44
CA MET A 217 -0.11 23.94 16.76
C MET A 217 0.77 24.40 15.58
N GLU A 218 1.99 24.80 15.86
CA GLU A 218 3.06 24.88 14.87
C GLU A 218 4.16 23.84 15.17
N TYR A 219 4.80 23.37 14.12
CA TYR A 219 5.82 22.33 14.22
C TYR A 219 7.03 22.70 13.39
N ASP A 220 8.18 22.86 14.04
CA ASP A 220 9.48 23.15 13.42
C ASP A 220 10.25 21.85 13.21
N SER A 221 10.49 21.50 11.94
CA SER A 221 11.19 20.27 11.51
C SER A 221 12.72 20.42 11.46
N SER A 222 13.28 21.53 11.93
CA SER A 222 14.72 21.82 11.84
C SER A 222 15.60 20.83 12.63
N ASP A 223 15.03 20.06 13.54
CA ASP A 223 15.71 19.01 14.32
C ASP A 223 15.74 17.63 13.62
N GLY A 224 15.30 17.52 12.35
CA GLY A 224 15.25 16.28 11.62
C GLY A 224 14.04 15.41 11.96
N THR A 225 12.97 16.03 12.46
CA THR A 225 11.68 15.36 12.73
C THR A 225 10.55 15.98 11.92
N SER A 226 9.40 15.35 11.92
CA SER A 226 8.19 15.83 11.22
C SER A 226 6.97 15.79 12.14
N LEU A 227 5.98 16.63 11.83
CA LEU A 227 4.66 16.57 12.45
C LEU A 227 3.98 15.27 12.06
N GLY A 228 3.80 14.34 13.00
CA GLY A 228 3.05 13.11 12.80
C GLY A 228 1.59 13.27 13.24
N LEU A 229 0.66 12.86 12.38
CA LEU A 229 -0.75 12.74 12.71
C LEU A 229 -1.20 11.29 12.47
N SER A 230 -1.75 10.65 13.49
CA SER A 230 -2.48 9.38 13.35
C SER A 230 -3.95 9.58 13.72
N ALA A 231 -4.83 8.78 13.12
CA ALA A 231 -6.23 8.80 13.50
C ALA A 231 -6.38 8.27 14.93
N ARG A 232 -7.18 8.98 15.73
CA ARG A 232 -7.51 8.54 17.08
C ARG A 232 -8.62 7.49 17.01
N ASP A 233 -8.36 6.28 17.51
CA ASP A 233 -9.38 5.28 17.71
C ASP A 233 -9.70 5.16 19.20
N THR A 234 -10.99 5.20 19.51
CA THR A 234 -11.49 5.04 20.90
C THR A 234 -12.16 3.69 21.13
N LEU A 235 -12.44 2.89 20.08
CA LEU A 235 -13.31 1.72 20.20
C LEU A 235 -12.87 0.46 19.43
N SER A 236 -12.08 0.56 18.35
CA SER A 236 -11.48 -0.58 17.66
C SER A 236 -10.38 -0.13 16.68
N ALA A 237 -9.24 -0.77 16.73
CA ALA A 237 -8.09 -0.48 15.85
C ALA A 237 -8.40 -0.67 14.33
N GLU A 238 -9.52 -1.29 13.99
CA GLU A 238 -9.87 -1.63 12.60
C GLU A 238 -10.40 -0.46 11.75
N ASN A 239 -10.66 0.72 12.34
CA ASN A 239 -11.31 1.84 11.65
C ASN A 239 -10.62 3.20 11.86
N ALA A 240 -9.38 3.22 12.28
CA ALA A 240 -8.62 4.45 12.53
C ALA A 240 -7.92 4.94 11.26
N TYR A 241 -8.67 5.59 10.36
CA TYR A 241 -8.15 6.08 9.09
C TYR A 241 -8.08 7.60 9.03
N ILE A 242 -7.09 8.11 8.30
CA ILE A 242 -7.04 9.49 7.82
C ILE A 242 -7.53 9.53 6.38
N LYS A 243 -8.54 10.37 6.10
CA LYS A 243 -9.05 10.63 4.75
C LYS A 243 -8.48 11.92 4.19
N THR A 244 -8.24 11.93 2.89
CA THR A 244 -7.79 13.10 2.14
C THR A 244 -8.92 13.65 1.27
N PRO A 245 -8.84 14.89 0.77
CA PRO A 245 -9.86 15.49 -0.11
C PRO A 245 -10.14 14.67 -1.37
N VAL A 246 -9.16 13.92 -1.87
CA VAL A 246 -9.31 13.04 -3.03
C VAL A 246 -9.92 11.66 -2.68
N GLN A 247 -10.57 11.55 -1.50
CA GLN A 247 -11.23 10.34 -1.00
C GLN A 247 -10.31 9.14 -0.76
N ASN A 248 -8.99 9.31 -0.77
CA ASN A 248 -8.07 8.27 -0.33
C ASN A 248 -8.11 8.16 1.19
N VAL A 249 -7.94 6.93 1.68
CA VAL A 249 -7.97 6.57 3.09
C VAL A 249 -6.64 5.93 3.45
N TYR A 250 -5.99 6.40 4.51
CA TYR A 250 -4.65 5.95 4.89
C TYR A 250 -4.64 5.43 6.33
N ASP A 251 -3.98 4.30 6.52
CA ASP A 251 -3.58 3.74 7.81
C ASP A 251 -2.27 4.37 8.29
N GLY A 252 -1.89 4.09 9.54
CA GLY A 252 -0.61 4.50 10.08
C GLY A 252 -0.54 5.99 10.43
N VAL A 253 0.62 6.58 10.20
CA VAL A 253 0.93 7.97 10.52
C VAL A 253 1.10 8.78 9.24
N MET A 254 0.43 9.91 9.16
CA MET A 254 0.70 10.93 8.14
C MET A 254 1.73 11.90 8.70
N ALA A 255 2.89 11.97 8.09
CA ALA A 255 4.01 12.83 8.45
C ALA A 255 4.08 14.05 7.52
N TYR A 256 4.21 15.24 8.10
CA TYR A 256 4.20 16.50 7.38
C TYR A 256 5.47 17.29 7.67
N THR A 257 6.10 17.79 6.60
CA THR A 257 7.27 18.68 6.70
C THR A 257 7.10 19.87 5.77
N ARG A 258 7.77 20.98 6.11
CA ARG A 258 7.97 22.06 5.16
C ARG A 258 8.95 21.62 4.07
N TYR A 259 8.58 21.85 2.83
CA TYR A 259 9.46 21.71 1.67
C TYR A 259 9.66 23.09 1.04
N ALA A 260 10.89 23.60 1.07
CA ALA A 260 11.24 24.93 0.58
C ALA A 260 12.58 24.85 -0.16
N GLU A 261 12.57 24.30 -1.40
CA GLU A 261 13.76 24.11 -2.22
C GLU A 261 13.49 24.48 -3.68
N GLU A 262 14.51 25.01 -4.37
CA GLU A 262 14.50 25.28 -5.81
C GLU A 262 13.33 26.17 -6.30
N GLY A 263 12.79 27.03 -5.43
CA GLY A 263 11.65 27.90 -5.74
C GLY A 263 10.29 27.23 -5.58
N ILE A 264 10.26 25.99 -5.10
CA ILE A 264 9.08 25.24 -4.70
C ILE A 264 8.92 25.42 -3.19
N ASP A 265 7.70 25.72 -2.72
CA ASP A 265 7.44 26.00 -1.32
C ASP A 265 6.05 25.49 -0.92
N GLY A 266 6.01 24.51 -0.03
CA GLY A 266 4.76 23.87 0.38
C GLY A 266 4.94 22.85 1.51
N VAL A 267 3.96 21.98 1.62
CA VAL A 267 3.93 20.89 2.59
C VAL A 267 4.20 19.57 1.87
N ALA A 268 5.27 18.89 2.25
CA ALA A 268 5.52 17.51 1.87
C ALA A 268 4.76 16.56 2.81
N VAL A 269 4.23 15.48 2.24
CA VAL A 269 3.41 14.51 2.96
C VAL A 269 3.91 13.11 2.72
N THR A 270 4.20 12.40 3.81
CA THR A 270 4.66 11.00 3.80
C THR A 270 3.73 10.17 4.68
N ASN A 271 3.38 8.97 4.22
CA ASN A 271 2.65 8.00 5.02
C ASN A 271 3.62 6.98 5.61
N VAL A 272 3.62 6.82 6.92
CA VAL A 272 4.47 5.88 7.68
C VAL A 272 3.58 4.78 8.24
N LEU A 273 3.87 3.52 7.88
CA LEU A 273 3.03 2.39 8.21
C LEU A 273 3.85 1.09 8.18
N THR A 274 3.24 -0.03 8.60
CA THR A 274 3.89 -1.34 8.47
C THR A 274 3.95 -1.78 7.00
N LEU A 275 4.92 -2.62 6.66
CA LEU A 275 5.05 -3.17 5.31
C LEU A 275 3.80 -3.96 4.88
N ASP A 276 3.14 -4.64 5.81
CA ASP A 276 1.89 -5.35 5.52
C ASP A 276 0.74 -4.38 5.21
N GLN A 277 0.56 -3.32 5.97
CA GLN A 277 -0.43 -2.27 5.65
C GLN A 277 -0.15 -1.61 4.30
N TYR A 278 1.14 -1.44 3.95
CA TYR A 278 1.51 -0.97 2.62
C TYR A 278 1.07 -1.95 1.53
N VAL A 279 1.34 -3.25 1.70
CA VAL A 279 0.91 -4.30 0.75
C VAL A 279 -0.61 -4.35 0.64
N GLU A 280 -1.35 -4.22 1.74
CA GLU A 280 -2.81 -4.10 1.72
C GLU A 280 -3.26 -2.90 0.85
N GLY A 281 -2.55 -1.78 0.94
CA GLY A 281 -2.83 -0.57 0.15
C GLY A 281 -2.37 -0.62 -1.32
N VAL A 282 -1.55 -1.59 -1.70
CA VAL A 282 -1.07 -1.83 -3.07
C VAL A 282 -1.96 -2.85 -3.78
N LEU A 283 -2.22 -3.98 -3.14
CA LEU A 283 -2.81 -5.17 -3.74
C LEU A 283 -4.12 -4.91 -4.52
N PRO A 284 -5.14 -4.21 -3.96
CA PRO A 284 -6.42 -3.99 -4.64
C PRO A 284 -6.37 -2.97 -5.78
N TYR A 285 -5.22 -2.33 -6.00
CA TYR A 285 -4.98 -1.43 -7.13
C TYR A 285 -4.16 -2.09 -8.22
N GLU A 286 -3.46 -3.18 -7.91
CA GLU A 286 -2.70 -3.97 -8.88
C GLU A 286 -3.54 -5.14 -9.43
N ILE A 287 -4.30 -5.83 -8.57
CA ILE A 287 -5.14 -6.97 -8.94
C ILE A 287 -6.53 -6.87 -8.29
N SER A 288 -7.50 -7.62 -8.82
CA SER A 288 -8.84 -7.65 -8.19
C SER A 288 -8.84 -8.47 -6.91
N SER A 289 -9.40 -7.92 -5.85
CA SER A 289 -9.60 -8.62 -4.57
C SER A 289 -10.58 -9.80 -4.65
N THR A 290 -11.31 -9.93 -5.76
CA THR A 290 -12.20 -11.08 -6.03
C THR A 290 -11.50 -12.25 -6.71
N TRP A 291 -10.21 -12.14 -7.01
CA TRP A 291 -9.43 -13.23 -7.57
C TRP A 291 -9.17 -14.34 -6.55
N PRO A 292 -8.77 -15.55 -6.98
CA PRO A 292 -8.50 -16.66 -6.09
C PRO A 292 -7.53 -16.28 -4.95
N MET A 293 -7.77 -16.80 -3.75
CA MET A 293 -6.95 -16.50 -2.56
C MET A 293 -5.45 -16.79 -2.79
N GLU A 294 -5.14 -17.88 -3.51
CA GLU A 294 -3.73 -18.23 -3.80
C GLU A 294 -3.06 -17.21 -4.72
N THR A 295 -3.81 -16.58 -5.62
CA THR A 295 -3.31 -15.43 -6.40
C THR A 295 -3.03 -14.24 -5.50
N LEU A 296 -3.96 -13.90 -4.60
CA LEU A 296 -3.79 -12.79 -3.66
C LEU A 296 -2.60 -13.01 -2.74
N LYS A 297 -2.40 -14.24 -2.24
CA LYS A 297 -1.24 -14.64 -1.43
C LYS A 297 0.08 -14.50 -2.21
N ALA A 298 0.16 -15.03 -3.43
CA ALA A 298 1.35 -14.92 -4.28
C ALA A 298 1.72 -13.46 -4.55
N PHE A 299 0.72 -12.61 -4.84
CA PHE A 299 0.93 -11.18 -5.05
C PHE A 299 1.28 -10.43 -3.77
N SER A 300 0.71 -10.81 -2.61
CA SER A 300 1.11 -10.23 -1.32
C SER A 300 2.59 -10.45 -1.06
N ILE A 301 3.10 -11.67 -1.29
CA ILE A 301 4.51 -12.02 -1.11
C ILE A 301 5.38 -11.28 -2.15
N ALA A 302 4.98 -11.26 -3.42
CA ALA A 302 5.73 -10.57 -4.46
C ALA A 302 5.77 -9.05 -4.24
N ALA A 303 4.65 -8.41 -3.91
CA ALA A 303 4.59 -6.98 -3.64
C ALA A 303 5.42 -6.60 -2.40
N ARG A 304 5.38 -7.42 -1.35
CA ARG A 304 6.20 -7.25 -0.15
C ARG A 304 7.69 -7.38 -0.45
N SER A 305 8.06 -8.37 -1.26
CA SER A 305 9.46 -8.60 -1.67
C SER A 305 9.99 -7.43 -2.50
N TYR A 306 9.21 -6.93 -3.45
CA TYR A 306 9.57 -5.75 -4.25
C TYR A 306 9.76 -4.51 -3.37
N ALA A 307 8.84 -4.25 -2.45
CA ALA A 307 8.94 -3.12 -1.52
C ALA A 307 10.19 -3.26 -0.63
N ALA A 308 10.42 -4.44 -0.03
CA ALA A 308 11.58 -4.70 0.80
C ALA A 308 12.90 -4.58 0.03
N TYR A 309 12.96 -5.04 -1.24
CA TYR A 309 14.13 -4.89 -2.11
C TYR A 309 14.42 -3.43 -2.46
N THR A 310 13.38 -2.59 -2.59
CA THR A 310 13.50 -1.21 -3.05
C THR A 310 13.42 -0.17 -1.94
N LEU A 311 13.41 -0.58 -0.66
CA LEU A 311 13.47 0.34 0.48
C LEU A 311 14.62 1.34 0.33
N GLY A 312 14.37 2.59 0.71
CA GLY A 312 15.36 3.67 0.65
C GLY A 312 15.62 4.22 -0.75
N ARG A 313 14.84 3.84 -1.77
CA ARG A 313 15.01 4.33 -3.16
C ARG A 313 15.00 5.86 -3.28
N HIS A 314 14.25 6.54 -2.41
CA HIS A 314 14.08 7.99 -2.40
C HIS A 314 14.65 8.66 -1.14
N ASP A 315 15.31 7.92 -0.25
CA ASP A 315 15.82 8.43 1.04
C ASP A 315 16.77 9.63 0.88
N SER A 316 17.70 9.54 -0.06
CA SER A 316 18.71 10.59 -0.28
C SER A 316 18.15 11.91 -0.81
N THR A 317 16.95 11.89 -1.40
CA THR A 317 16.36 13.07 -2.05
C THR A 317 15.17 13.63 -1.27
N TYR A 318 14.32 12.75 -0.70
CA TYR A 318 13.03 13.16 -0.16
C TYR A 318 12.70 12.58 1.23
N HIS A 319 13.60 11.85 1.86
CA HIS A 319 13.42 11.21 3.17
C HIS A 319 12.24 10.23 3.28
N PHE A 320 11.96 9.49 2.18
CA PHE A 320 10.99 8.39 2.19
C PHE A 320 11.49 7.20 1.34
N ASP A 321 10.95 6.01 1.58
CA ASP A 321 11.42 4.78 0.95
C ASP A 321 10.91 4.64 -0.49
N LEU A 322 9.60 4.73 -0.70
CA LEU A 322 8.94 4.50 -1.98
C LEU A 322 7.95 5.63 -2.30
N CYS A 323 7.77 5.91 -3.58
CA CYS A 323 6.68 6.79 -4.02
C CYS A 323 5.36 6.01 -4.21
N ASN A 324 4.25 6.74 -4.20
CA ASN A 324 2.90 6.19 -4.34
C ASN A 324 2.45 5.94 -5.79
N GLY A 325 3.35 6.10 -6.77
CA GLY A 325 3.06 5.99 -8.21
C GLY A 325 3.68 4.76 -8.87
N GLY A 326 3.36 4.56 -10.15
CA GLY A 326 3.85 3.43 -10.95
C GLY A 326 5.37 3.34 -11.16
N HIS A 327 6.15 4.32 -10.70
CA HIS A 327 7.61 4.23 -10.65
C HIS A 327 8.07 3.21 -9.60
N CYS A 328 7.37 3.12 -8.46
CA CYS A 328 7.59 2.10 -7.44
C CYS A 328 6.47 1.06 -7.51
N GLN A 329 5.36 1.28 -6.83
CA GLN A 329 4.14 0.49 -6.88
C GLN A 329 2.94 1.41 -6.74
N LEU A 330 1.80 1.03 -7.30
CA LEU A 330 0.58 1.84 -7.23
C LEU A 330 -0.03 1.73 -5.82
N TYR A 331 0.35 2.66 -4.95
CA TYR A 331 -0.16 2.78 -3.59
C TYR A 331 -1.23 3.87 -3.50
N ARG A 332 -2.41 3.56 -2.97
CA ARG A 332 -3.52 4.50 -2.80
C ARG A 332 -4.17 4.40 -1.41
N GLY A 333 -3.48 3.78 -0.44
CA GLY A 333 -3.99 3.58 0.90
C GLY A 333 -5.10 2.52 1.00
N ALA A 334 -5.81 2.52 2.12
CA ALA A 334 -6.73 1.46 2.54
C ALA A 334 -8.14 1.51 1.90
N GLY A 335 -8.44 2.47 1.04
CA GLY A 335 -9.80 2.74 0.55
C GLY A 335 -10.47 1.60 -0.23
N ARG A 336 -9.71 0.63 -0.74
CA ARG A 336 -10.20 -0.57 -1.43
C ARG A 336 -9.84 -1.88 -0.72
N VAL A 337 -9.28 -1.78 0.47
CA VAL A 337 -8.90 -2.95 1.26
C VAL A 337 -10.15 -3.63 1.78
N ASP A 338 -10.41 -4.84 1.32
CA ASP A 338 -11.50 -5.70 1.78
C ASP A 338 -10.97 -6.87 2.61
N ARG A 339 -11.88 -7.75 3.03
CA ARG A 339 -11.54 -8.92 3.83
C ARG A 339 -10.58 -9.86 3.11
N ASN A 340 -10.77 -10.10 1.80
CA ASN A 340 -9.92 -11.02 1.05
C ASN A 340 -8.46 -10.53 0.99
N VAL A 341 -8.27 -9.21 0.78
CA VAL A 341 -6.95 -8.57 0.82
C VAL A 341 -6.30 -8.74 2.19
N LYS A 342 -7.03 -8.42 3.28
CA LYS A 342 -6.53 -8.58 4.65
C LYS A 342 -6.17 -10.04 4.96
N ASP A 343 -7.02 -10.99 4.58
CA ASP A 343 -6.79 -12.41 4.82
C ASP A 343 -5.57 -12.92 4.04
N ALA A 344 -5.38 -12.49 2.79
CA ALA A 344 -4.21 -12.84 1.98
C ALA A 344 -2.91 -12.30 2.59
N VAL A 345 -2.87 -11.01 2.94
CA VAL A 345 -1.68 -10.37 3.54
C VAL A 345 -1.36 -10.99 4.90
N LYS A 346 -2.38 -11.16 5.76
CA LYS A 346 -2.23 -11.77 7.09
C LYS A 346 -1.73 -13.21 7.03
N SER A 347 -2.28 -14.04 6.11
CA SER A 347 -1.85 -15.44 5.97
C SER A 347 -0.45 -15.61 5.38
N THR A 348 0.10 -14.55 4.78
CA THR A 348 1.46 -14.49 4.24
C THR A 348 2.33 -13.48 4.99
N HIS A 349 1.95 -13.14 6.23
CA HIS A 349 2.64 -12.15 7.04
C HIS A 349 4.16 -12.39 7.05
N GLY A 350 4.93 -11.36 6.75
CA GLY A 350 6.38 -11.37 6.78
C GLY A 350 7.07 -12.24 5.72
N LEU A 351 6.33 -12.99 4.87
CA LEU A 351 6.93 -13.81 3.82
C LEU A 351 7.43 -12.93 2.67
N ILE A 352 8.67 -13.18 2.25
CA ILE A 352 9.32 -12.55 1.11
C ILE A 352 10.08 -13.58 0.28
N ILE A 353 10.34 -13.22 -0.97
CA ILE A 353 11.09 -14.04 -1.92
C ILE A 353 12.57 -13.68 -1.84
N THR A 354 13.42 -14.70 -1.75
CA THR A 354 14.88 -14.57 -1.74
C THR A 354 15.53 -15.42 -2.82
N TYR A 355 16.70 -14.99 -3.24
CA TYR A 355 17.60 -15.77 -4.08
C TYR A 355 18.98 -15.81 -3.42
N GLN A 356 19.49 -17.00 -3.12
CA GLN A 356 20.77 -17.19 -2.41
C GLN A 356 20.89 -16.35 -1.12
N GLY A 357 19.82 -16.31 -0.33
CA GLY A 357 19.76 -15.61 0.95
C GLY A 357 19.62 -14.09 0.87
N LYS A 358 19.49 -13.51 -0.34
CA LYS A 358 19.25 -12.07 -0.56
C LYS A 358 17.84 -11.83 -1.05
N ILE A 359 17.25 -10.69 -0.68
CA ILE A 359 15.91 -10.31 -1.16
C ILE A 359 15.91 -10.24 -2.68
N ALA A 360 14.96 -10.91 -3.32
CA ALA A 360 14.77 -10.89 -4.75
C ALA A 360 13.95 -9.71 -5.22
N SER A 361 14.35 -9.09 -6.33
CA SER A 361 13.53 -8.10 -7.03
C SER A 361 12.42 -8.81 -7.80
N THR A 362 11.17 -8.60 -7.41
CA THR A 362 10.02 -9.36 -7.88
C THR A 362 9.13 -8.51 -8.79
N TYR A 363 9.57 -8.32 -10.03
CA TYR A 363 8.76 -7.62 -11.03
C TYR A 363 7.51 -8.41 -11.42
N TYR A 364 6.45 -7.71 -11.81
CA TYR A 364 5.22 -8.29 -12.32
C TYR A 364 4.56 -7.39 -13.37
N SER A 365 3.74 -7.97 -14.21
CA SER A 365 2.99 -7.25 -15.24
C SER A 365 1.61 -7.88 -15.45
N SER A 366 0.71 -7.16 -16.12
CA SER A 366 -0.69 -7.59 -16.25
C SER A 366 -0.82 -8.98 -16.91
N SER A 367 -0.23 -9.16 -18.09
CA SER A 367 -0.28 -10.42 -18.84
C SER A 367 0.98 -10.58 -19.67
N CYS A 368 1.62 -11.74 -19.62
CA CYS A 368 2.79 -12.03 -20.44
C CYS A 368 2.45 -12.64 -21.80
N GLY A 369 1.18 -13.04 -22.03
CA GLY A 369 0.72 -13.54 -23.32
C GLY A 369 1.30 -14.90 -23.69
N GLY A 370 1.44 -15.80 -22.71
CA GLY A 370 1.92 -17.18 -22.89
C GLY A 370 3.43 -17.36 -22.80
N ASN A 371 4.19 -16.26 -22.57
CA ASN A 371 5.65 -16.32 -22.44
C ASN A 371 6.18 -15.09 -21.72
N THR A 372 7.05 -15.26 -20.73
CA THR A 372 7.75 -14.14 -20.08
C THR A 372 9.02 -13.76 -20.83
N VAL A 373 9.72 -12.73 -20.36
CA VAL A 373 10.98 -12.26 -20.93
C VAL A 373 11.99 -11.97 -19.84
N SER A 374 13.28 -12.28 -20.10
CA SER A 374 14.34 -12.02 -19.12
C SER A 374 14.53 -10.52 -18.86
N ILE A 375 14.79 -10.14 -17.62
CA ILE A 375 14.90 -8.73 -17.18
C ILE A 375 15.94 -7.94 -17.99
N GLY A 376 17.07 -8.56 -18.33
CA GLY A 376 18.13 -7.93 -19.15
C GLY A 376 17.69 -7.59 -20.58
N ASP A 377 16.72 -8.33 -21.13
CA ASP A 377 16.16 -8.05 -22.46
C ASP A 377 15.06 -6.97 -22.40
N VAL A 378 14.48 -6.71 -21.21
CA VAL A 378 13.45 -5.66 -21.02
C VAL A 378 14.09 -4.28 -21.02
N TRP A 379 15.03 -4.03 -20.11
CA TRP A 379 15.62 -2.69 -19.93
C TRP A 379 17.09 -2.59 -20.29
N GLY A 380 17.74 -3.69 -20.66
CA GLY A 380 19.18 -3.78 -20.81
C GLY A 380 19.87 -3.96 -19.45
N GLY A 381 21.21 -4.04 -19.47
CA GLY A 381 22.01 -4.24 -18.26
C GLY A 381 22.25 -5.70 -17.90
N ALA A 382 22.55 -5.97 -16.63
CA ALA A 382 22.89 -7.32 -16.17
C ALA A 382 21.66 -8.24 -16.16
N SER A 383 21.86 -9.49 -16.55
CA SER A 383 20.85 -10.54 -16.40
C SER A 383 20.67 -10.89 -14.93
N SER A 384 19.44 -11.23 -14.53
CA SER A 384 19.16 -11.82 -13.22
C SER A 384 18.96 -13.32 -13.38
N PRO A 385 19.59 -14.16 -12.54
CA PRO A 385 19.48 -15.61 -12.66
C PRO A 385 18.10 -16.16 -12.34
N TYR A 386 17.27 -15.40 -11.64
CA TYR A 386 15.91 -15.80 -11.24
C TYR A 386 14.80 -15.05 -12.01
N LEU A 387 15.12 -13.99 -12.78
CA LEU A 387 14.21 -13.25 -13.64
C LEU A 387 14.50 -13.56 -15.11
N VAL A 388 14.31 -14.81 -15.47
CA VAL A 388 14.56 -15.35 -16.82
C VAL A 388 13.25 -15.56 -17.58
N ALA A 389 13.33 -15.80 -18.88
CA ALA A 389 12.17 -16.10 -19.71
C ALA A 389 11.63 -17.51 -19.40
N HIS A 390 10.31 -17.60 -19.25
CA HIS A 390 9.55 -18.86 -19.05
C HIS A 390 8.40 -18.94 -20.04
N GLU A 391 8.12 -20.12 -20.54
CA GLU A 391 6.83 -20.43 -21.15
C GLU A 391 5.75 -20.48 -20.06
N THR A 392 4.59 -19.89 -20.34
CA THR A 392 3.44 -19.86 -19.43
C THR A 392 2.20 -20.44 -20.15
N PRO A 393 2.24 -21.73 -20.50
CA PRO A 393 1.22 -22.35 -21.36
C PRO A 393 -0.18 -22.42 -20.71
N TRP A 394 -0.26 -22.23 -19.39
CA TRP A 394 -1.51 -22.15 -18.63
C TRP A 394 -2.21 -20.80 -18.75
N GLU A 395 -1.55 -19.74 -19.23
CA GLU A 395 -2.14 -18.41 -19.29
C GLU A 395 -3.16 -18.29 -20.42
N ARG A 396 -4.42 -18.05 -20.04
CA ARG A 396 -5.57 -17.89 -20.94
C ARG A 396 -5.68 -16.48 -21.51
N TYR A 397 -4.56 -15.91 -21.96
CA TYR A 397 -4.46 -14.51 -22.40
C TYR A 397 -5.49 -14.12 -23.45
N SER A 398 -5.94 -15.06 -24.31
CA SER A 398 -6.95 -14.82 -25.34
C SER A 398 -8.36 -14.60 -24.79
N GLU A 399 -8.64 -14.97 -23.56
CA GLU A 399 -9.92 -14.80 -22.87
C GLU A 399 -10.04 -13.43 -22.17
N TYR A 400 -8.93 -12.70 -22.00
CA TYR A 400 -8.89 -11.42 -21.30
C TYR A 400 -8.97 -10.24 -22.25
N THR A 401 -9.70 -9.20 -21.86
CA THR A 401 -9.99 -8.01 -22.69
C THR A 401 -8.73 -7.35 -23.27
N ASN A 402 -7.60 -7.45 -22.59
CA ASN A 402 -6.33 -6.85 -23.01
C ASN A 402 -5.21 -7.88 -23.20
N GLY A 403 -5.50 -9.16 -23.04
CA GLY A 403 -4.51 -10.23 -23.16
C GLY A 403 -4.18 -10.57 -24.63
N PHE A 404 -5.10 -10.28 -25.56
CA PHE A 404 -4.91 -10.40 -27.00
C PHE A 404 -5.41 -9.13 -27.68
N TRP A 405 -4.64 -8.60 -28.65
CA TRP A 405 -4.95 -7.34 -29.30
C TRP A 405 -4.48 -7.28 -30.74
N THR A 406 -5.15 -6.45 -31.53
CA THR A 406 -4.81 -6.17 -32.91
C THR A 406 -4.82 -4.67 -33.13
N VAL A 407 -3.83 -4.15 -33.85
CA VAL A 407 -3.69 -2.72 -34.17
C VAL A 407 -3.34 -2.59 -35.63
N GLU A 408 -4.04 -1.71 -36.32
CA GLU A 408 -3.77 -1.30 -37.69
C GLU A 408 -3.32 0.15 -37.72
N ILE A 409 -2.27 0.45 -38.51
CA ILE A 409 -1.75 1.81 -38.66
C ILE A 409 -1.28 2.04 -40.11
N SER A 410 -1.61 3.18 -40.66
CA SER A 410 -1.12 3.56 -41.99
C SER A 410 0.35 3.95 -41.96
N PRO A 411 1.09 3.72 -43.07
CA PRO A 411 2.53 4.08 -43.19
C PRO A 411 2.84 5.55 -42.90
N THR A 412 1.94 6.46 -43.25
CA THR A 412 2.11 7.89 -43.07
C THR A 412 1.82 8.30 -41.62
N GLU A 413 0.77 7.78 -41.03
CA GLU A 413 0.43 8.01 -39.61
C GLU A 413 1.54 7.51 -38.70
N LEU A 414 2.10 6.33 -38.98
CA LEU A 414 3.23 5.78 -38.24
C LEU A 414 4.46 6.67 -38.33
N LEU A 415 4.79 7.17 -39.54
CA LEU A 415 5.90 8.11 -39.68
C LEU A 415 5.72 9.38 -38.85
N ASN A 416 4.54 9.99 -38.93
CA ASN A 416 4.25 11.22 -38.19
C ASN A 416 4.37 10.98 -36.69
N TYR A 417 3.79 9.89 -36.16
CA TYR A 417 3.90 9.50 -34.78
C TYR A 417 5.37 9.31 -34.33
N LEU A 418 6.18 8.58 -35.11
CA LEU A 418 7.57 8.32 -34.78
C LEU A 418 8.39 9.61 -34.75
N ARG A 419 8.15 10.54 -35.71
CA ARG A 419 8.86 11.80 -35.77
C ARG A 419 8.47 12.79 -34.69
N GLU A 420 7.17 13.00 -34.51
CA GLU A 420 6.62 14.01 -33.60
C GLU A 420 6.70 13.59 -32.14
N GLN A 421 6.37 12.33 -31.85
CA GLN A 421 6.25 11.83 -30.49
C GLN A 421 7.53 11.14 -29.97
N LYS A 422 8.43 10.70 -30.91
CA LYS A 422 9.59 9.89 -30.53
C LYS A 422 10.93 10.43 -31.09
N GLY A 423 10.89 11.52 -31.81
CA GLY A 423 12.11 12.22 -32.28
C GLY A 423 12.88 11.51 -33.38
N PHE A 424 12.29 10.59 -34.14
CA PHE A 424 12.97 9.93 -35.28
C PHE A 424 13.01 10.82 -36.50
N THR A 425 13.70 11.94 -36.40
CA THR A 425 13.77 12.99 -37.44
C THR A 425 14.49 12.56 -38.76
N GLN A 426 15.27 11.48 -38.70
CA GLN A 426 15.95 10.89 -39.88
C GLN A 426 14.96 10.21 -40.83
N LEU A 427 13.82 9.73 -40.37
CA LEU A 427 12.80 9.08 -41.21
C LEU A 427 12.00 10.11 -42.00
N LYS A 428 11.71 9.82 -43.30
CA LYS A 428 11.04 10.74 -44.24
C LYS A 428 10.02 10.02 -45.12
N GLY A 429 9.09 10.79 -45.68
CA GLY A 429 8.07 10.25 -46.60
C GLY A 429 7.02 9.44 -45.84
N TYR A 430 7.09 8.13 -45.91
CA TYR A 430 6.25 7.18 -45.20
C TYR A 430 7.08 5.97 -44.77
N ILE A 431 6.61 5.19 -43.80
CA ILE A 431 7.28 3.95 -43.40
C ILE A 431 7.03 2.90 -44.48
N ALA A 432 8.06 2.43 -45.14
CA ALA A 432 7.98 1.43 -46.19
C ALA A 432 8.01 -0.01 -45.64
N ASP A 433 8.78 -0.22 -44.54
CA ASP A 433 8.94 -1.54 -43.94
C ASP A 433 9.12 -1.46 -42.44
N ILE A 434 8.67 -2.52 -41.75
CA ILE A 434 8.89 -2.80 -40.33
C ILE A 434 9.46 -4.22 -40.23
N SER A 435 10.71 -4.33 -39.80
CA SER A 435 11.40 -5.61 -39.70
C SER A 435 11.70 -5.95 -38.24
N VAL A 436 11.26 -7.13 -37.78
CA VAL A 436 11.72 -7.72 -36.51
C VAL A 436 13.13 -8.29 -36.79
N LEU A 437 14.16 -7.70 -36.17
CA LEU A 437 15.52 -8.13 -36.33
C LEU A 437 15.98 -9.15 -35.32
N GLU A 438 15.39 -9.12 -34.11
CA GLU A 438 15.75 -10.03 -33.00
C GLU A 438 14.55 -10.21 -32.06
N TYR A 439 14.32 -11.45 -31.66
CA TYR A 439 13.47 -11.79 -30.51
C TYR A 439 14.35 -11.99 -29.28
N ALA A 440 13.79 -11.76 -28.09
CA ALA A 440 14.47 -12.07 -26.85
C ALA A 440 14.72 -13.59 -26.73
N PRO A 441 15.87 -14.03 -26.21
CA PRO A 441 16.17 -15.46 -26.05
C PRO A 441 15.13 -16.18 -25.21
N ASN A 442 14.72 -17.37 -25.66
CA ASN A 442 13.68 -18.21 -25.03
C ASN A 442 12.35 -17.46 -24.83
N SER A 443 12.04 -16.50 -25.65
CA SER A 443 10.84 -15.66 -25.56
C SER A 443 10.29 -15.29 -26.92
N THR A 444 9.01 -14.95 -26.98
CA THR A 444 8.32 -14.44 -28.17
C THR A 444 8.32 -12.90 -28.25
N TYR A 445 8.96 -12.24 -27.29
CA TYR A 445 9.04 -10.79 -27.23
C TYR A 445 10.05 -10.22 -28.24
N VAL A 446 9.63 -9.20 -28.98
CA VAL A 446 10.47 -8.50 -29.95
C VAL A 446 11.51 -7.65 -29.21
N LYS A 447 12.79 -8.02 -29.31
CA LYS A 447 13.92 -7.33 -28.68
C LYS A 447 14.48 -6.21 -29.54
N LYS A 448 14.49 -6.43 -30.86
CA LYS A 448 14.99 -5.41 -31.80
C LYS A 448 14.08 -5.24 -33.00
N LEU A 449 13.60 -4.01 -33.19
CA LEU A 449 12.69 -3.62 -34.27
C LEU A 449 13.34 -2.54 -35.12
N ARG A 450 13.23 -2.64 -36.46
CA ARG A 450 13.68 -1.65 -37.41
C ARG A 450 12.50 -1.04 -38.16
N PHE A 451 12.48 0.26 -38.27
CA PHE A 451 11.64 1.02 -39.19
C PHE A 451 12.46 1.48 -40.36
N THR A 452 12.00 1.26 -41.59
CA THR A 452 12.63 1.73 -42.81
C THR A 452 11.63 2.61 -43.58
N ASP A 453 12.08 3.80 -43.99
CA ASP A 453 11.26 4.73 -44.78
C ASP A 453 11.32 4.50 -46.29
N ALA A 454 10.52 5.24 -47.03
CA ALA A 454 10.45 5.16 -48.49
C ALA A 454 11.75 5.53 -49.19
N TYR A 455 12.69 6.17 -48.50
CA TYR A 455 14.00 6.59 -49.05
C TYR A 455 15.15 5.68 -48.57
N GLY A 456 14.86 4.63 -47.85
CA GLY A 456 15.86 3.70 -47.32
C GLY A 456 16.53 4.13 -46.00
N ASN A 457 16.11 5.26 -45.40
CA ASN A 457 16.61 5.62 -44.09
C ASN A 457 15.98 4.66 -43.07
N SER A 458 16.74 4.30 -42.04
CA SER A 458 16.26 3.37 -41.02
C SER A 458 16.50 3.88 -39.60
N ALA A 459 15.70 3.35 -38.66
CA ALA A 459 15.81 3.56 -37.23
C ALA A 459 15.60 2.24 -36.51
N ASP A 460 16.54 1.87 -35.64
CA ASP A 460 16.48 0.68 -34.80
C ASP A 460 16.04 1.04 -33.39
N VAL A 461 15.19 0.21 -32.84
CA VAL A 461 14.76 0.25 -31.43
C VAL A 461 15.19 -1.05 -30.78
N VAL A 462 15.89 -0.95 -29.65
CA VAL A 462 16.47 -2.10 -28.94
C VAL A 462 15.93 -2.15 -27.51
N ASN A 463 15.79 -3.35 -26.97
CA ASN A 463 15.15 -3.74 -25.70
C ASN A 463 13.63 -3.78 -25.80
N THR A 464 13.04 -4.82 -25.21
CA THR A 464 11.61 -5.08 -25.39
C THR A 464 10.72 -3.97 -24.84
N ASP A 465 11.07 -3.37 -23.69
CA ASP A 465 10.31 -2.24 -23.15
C ASP A 465 10.45 -0.98 -24.01
N LYS A 466 11.62 -0.75 -24.59
CA LYS A 466 11.81 0.36 -25.54
C LYS A 466 11.00 0.16 -26.82
N VAL A 467 10.94 -1.08 -27.33
CA VAL A 467 10.07 -1.44 -28.47
C VAL A 467 8.62 -1.13 -28.15
N ARG A 468 8.12 -1.62 -27.00
CA ARG A 468 6.75 -1.35 -26.51
C ARG A 468 6.50 0.16 -26.36
N SER A 469 7.36 0.87 -25.62
CA SER A 469 7.18 2.29 -25.30
C SER A 469 7.37 3.23 -26.50
N THR A 470 8.13 2.82 -27.52
CA THR A 470 8.25 3.59 -28.78
C THR A 470 6.92 3.66 -29.51
N LEU A 471 6.14 2.59 -29.50
CA LEU A 471 4.79 2.56 -30.07
C LEU A 471 3.70 2.52 -28.97
N GLY A 472 3.95 3.15 -27.82
CA GLY A 472 3.11 3.03 -26.61
C GLY A 472 1.65 3.48 -26.76
N ALA A 473 1.34 4.31 -27.77
CA ALA A 473 -0.06 4.62 -28.11
C ALA A 473 -0.80 3.45 -28.78
N TYR A 474 -0.08 2.49 -29.33
CA TYR A 474 -0.60 1.39 -30.14
C TYR A 474 -0.36 0.02 -29.49
N LEU A 475 0.87 -0.25 -29.00
CA LEU A 475 1.26 -1.56 -28.49
C LEU A 475 1.03 -1.68 -26.98
N LYS A 476 0.46 -2.80 -26.55
CA LYS A 476 0.28 -3.11 -25.11
C LYS A 476 1.47 -3.89 -24.53
N SER A 477 2.17 -4.65 -25.37
CA SER A 477 3.37 -5.43 -25.03
C SER A 477 4.34 -5.42 -26.20
N ALA A 478 5.53 -5.98 -26.01
CA ALA A 478 6.47 -6.28 -27.12
C ALA A 478 6.31 -7.73 -27.65
N ASN A 479 5.32 -8.47 -27.18
CA ASN A 479 4.99 -9.82 -27.66
C ASN A 479 4.00 -9.72 -28.82
N PHE A 480 4.51 -9.57 -30.04
CA PHE A 480 3.67 -9.39 -31.23
C PHE A 480 4.33 -9.90 -32.51
N VAL A 481 3.49 -10.11 -33.52
CA VAL A 481 3.89 -10.22 -34.93
C VAL A 481 3.37 -9.02 -35.71
N VAL A 482 4.08 -8.63 -36.77
CA VAL A 482 3.69 -7.51 -37.63
C VAL A 482 3.81 -7.88 -39.09
N GLY A 483 2.86 -7.40 -39.90
CA GLY A 483 2.87 -7.57 -41.35
C GLY A 483 2.26 -6.38 -42.08
N ARG A 484 2.47 -6.32 -43.39
CA ARG A 484 1.86 -5.31 -44.27
C ARG A 484 0.69 -5.93 -45.04
N GLY A 485 -0.48 -5.33 -44.92
CA GLY A 485 -1.72 -5.84 -45.47
C GLY A 485 -2.29 -7.04 -44.74
N SER A 486 -1.45 -7.98 -44.30
CA SER A 486 -1.88 -9.13 -43.51
C SER A 486 -0.70 -9.70 -42.69
N VAL A 487 -1.01 -10.49 -41.66
CA VAL A 487 -0.04 -11.24 -40.87
C VAL A 487 -0.66 -12.56 -40.35
N THR A 488 0.14 -13.62 -40.41
CA THR A 488 -0.21 -14.92 -39.81
C THR A 488 0.33 -15.00 -38.39
N TYR A 489 -0.49 -15.52 -37.49
CA TYR A 489 -0.16 -15.65 -36.05
C TYR A 489 -0.70 -16.94 -35.46
N THR A 490 -0.19 -17.34 -34.31
CA THR A 490 -0.71 -18.44 -33.52
C THR A 490 -1.51 -17.93 -32.32
N LEU A 491 -2.61 -18.59 -32.02
CA LEU A 491 -3.44 -18.37 -30.84
C LEU A 491 -3.52 -19.66 -30.04
N ASP A 492 -3.05 -19.60 -28.81
CA ASP A 492 -3.07 -20.73 -27.89
C ASP A 492 -4.35 -20.65 -27.03
N LYS A 493 -4.99 -21.79 -26.83
CA LYS A 493 -6.17 -21.97 -25.98
C LYS A 493 -5.87 -23.08 -24.97
N VAL A 494 -6.18 -22.82 -23.73
CA VAL A 494 -6.06 -23.77 -22.63
C VAL A 494 -7.38 -24.55 -22.50
N GLU A 495 -7.33 -25.86 -22.60
CA GLU A 495 -8.48 -26.73 -22.43
C GLU A 495 -8.28 -27.65 -21.22
N ILE A 496 -9.25 -27.68 -20.31
CA ILE A 496 -9.22 -28.57 -19.14
C ILE A 496 -9.58 -29.97 -19.61
N VAL A 497 -8.69 -30.93 -19.35
CA VAL A 497 -8.85 -32.34 -19.79
C VAL A 497 -9.09 -33.31 -18.65
N GLY A 498 -8.88 -32.90 -17.40
CA GLY A 498 -9.06 -33.75 -16.23
C GLY A 498 -8.76 -33.03 -14.93
N GLU A 499 -8.78 -33.80 -13.84
CA GLU A 499 -8.42 -33.36 -12.52
C GLU A 499 -7.55 -34.43 -11.85
N ARG A 500 -6.60 -34.00 -11.02
CA ARG A 500 -5.78 -34.89 -10.21
C ARG A 500 -5.60 -34.34 -8.81
N VAL A 501 -5.45 -35.24 -7.85
CA VAL A 501 -5.11 -34.87 -6.47
C VAL A 501 -3.60 -34.87 -6.31
N ILE A 502 -3.05 -33.81 -5.76
CA ILE A 502 -1.62 -33.68 -5.44
C ILE A 502 -1.44 -33.52 -3.95
N ASP A 503 -0.29 -33.97 -3.45
CA ASP A 503 0.17 -33.66 -2.12
C ASP A 503 0.63 -32.19 -2.08
N SER A 504 0.13 -31.42 -1.12
CA SER A 504 0.40 -29.99 -1.02
C SER A 504 1.88 -29.66 -0.79
N LYS A 505 2.62 -30.56 -0.10
CA LYS A 505 4.06 -30.34 0.18
C LYS A 505 4.98 -30.72 -0.98
N THR A 506 4.70 -31.89 -1.58
CA THR A 506 5.62 -32.45 -2.57
C THR A 506 5.21 -32.13 -3.99
N GLN A 507 4.02 -31.59 -4.22
CA GLN A 507 3.39 -31.37 -5.51
C GLN A 507 3.32 -32.68 -6.37
N LYS A 508 3.52 -33.83 -5.71
CA LYS A 508 3.54 -35.14 -6.35
C LYS A 508 2.15 -35.76 -6.37
N HIS A 509 1.89 -36.50 -7.41
CA HIS A 509 0.66 -37.26 -7.58
C HIS A 509 0.43 -38.24 -6.41
N VAL A 510 -0.70 -38.11 -5.72
CA VAL A 510 -1.10 -39.01 -4.64
C VAL A 510 -2.06 -40.03 -5.21
N LEU A 511 -1.62 -41.27 -5.30
CA LEU A 511 -2.48 -42.41 -5.71
C LEU A 511 -3.35 -42.96 -4.57
N ALA A 512 -3.18 -42.43 -3.35
CA ALA A 512 -3.89 -42.94 -2.18
C ALA A 512 -5.26 -42.28 -2.03
N PRO A 513 -6.30 -43.06 -1.78
CA PRO A 513 -7.63 -42.51 -1.54
C PRO A 513 -7.66 -41.75 -0.21
N VAL A 514 -8.61 -40.82 -0.13
CA VAL A 514 -8.99 -39.95 1.00
C VAL A 514 -9.14 -40.68 2.36
N ASN A 515 -9.11 -42.01 2.37
CA ASN A 515 -9.17 -42.86 3.57
C ASN A 515 -8.03 -42.64 4.59
N ALA A 516 -6.87 -42.10 4.17
CA ALA A 516 -5.75 -41.84 5.09
C ALA A 516 -6.02 -40.56 5.94
N ALA A 517 -6.59 -39.53 5.35
CA ALA A 517 -6.97 -38.31 6.08
C ALA A 517 -8.15 -38.58 7.03
N SER A 518 -9.16 -39.33 6.57
CA SER A 518 -10.30 -39.73 7.42
C SER A 518 -9.90 -40.69 8.56
N ALA A 519 -8.93 -41.57 8.36
CA ALA A 519 -8.41 -42.46 9.40
C ALA A 519 -7.55 -41.69 10.46
N ALA A 520 -6.76 -40.70 10.03
CA ALA A 520 -6.01 -39.83 10.92
C ALA A 520 -6.92 -38.86 11.70
N LEU A 521 -8.03 -38.43 11.11
CA LEU A 521 -9.01 -37.55 11.72
C LEU A 521 -9.90 -38.27 12.76
N SER A 522 -10.00 -39.61 12.72
CA SER A 522 -10.91 -40.39 13.62
C SER A 522 -10.42 -40.60 15.04
N SER A 523 -9.18 -40.22 15.40
CA SER A 523 -8.57 -40.59 16.70
C SER A 523 -8.01 -39.44 17.54
N ALA A 524 -8.18 -38.18 17.12
CA ALA A 524 -7.56 -37.03 17.81
C ALA A 524 -8.48 -35.81 17.91
N GLY A 525 -8.27 -34.95 18.90
CA GLY A 525 -8.84 -33.60 18.90
C GLY A 525 -8.27 -32.83 17.70
N VAL A 526 -9.15 -32.31 16.84
CA VAL A 526 -8.77 -31.59 15.62
C VAL A 526 -9.00 -30.12 15.81
N PHE A 527 -7.99 -29.32 15.43
CA PHE A 527 -8.15 -27.87 15.30
C PHE A 527 -8.23 -27.53 13.81
N VAL A 528 -9.28 -26.84 13.41
CA VAL A 528 -9.44 -26.35 12.06
C VAL A 528 -8.89 -24.93 12.02
N GLN A 529 -7.83 -24.72 11.24
CA GLN A 529 -7.30 -23.40 10.97
C GLN A 529 -8.04 -22.83 9.77
N THR A 530 -8.90 -21.85 10.02
CA THR A 530 -9.45 -20.99 8.98
C THR A 530 -8.57 -19.74 8.88
N ALA A 531 -8.70 -18.95 7.83
CA ALA A 531 -7.95 -17.72 7.65
C ALA A 531 -8.03 -16.72 8.84
N ASN A 532 -8.96 -16.90 9.77
CA ASN A 532 -9.25 -15.97 10.87
C ASN A 532 -9.21 -16.55 12.28
N SER A 533 -9.18 -17.85 12.48
CA SER A 533 -9.21 -18.46 13.83
C SER A 533 -8.70 -19.89 13.86
N LEU A 534 -8.14 -20.28 15.00
CA LEU A 534 -7.85 -21.66 15.32
C LEU A 534 -8.98 -22.18 16.21
N GLU A 535 -9.85 -23.04 15.66
CA GLU A 535 -10.96 -23.61 16.41
C GLU A 535 -10.71 -25.08 16.76
N SER A 536 -10.91 -25.45 18.02
CA SER A 536 -10.77 -26.83 18.46
C SER A 536 -12.05 -27.61 18.22
N ALA A 537 -11.97 -28.73 17.52
CA ALA A 537 -13.06 -29.68 17.34
C ALA A 537 -12.66 -31.07 17.85
N SER A 538 -13.54 -31.74 18.60
CA SER A 538 -13.35 -33.13 19.02
C SER A 538 -14.01 -34.07 18.03
N LEU A 539 -13.24 -34.81 17.27
CA LEU A 539 -13.76 -35.76 16.27
C LEU A 539 -14.43 -37.00 16.84
N ALA A 540 -14.22 -37.30 18.12
CA ALA A 540 -14.97 -38.37 18.79
C ALA A 540 -16.49 -38.10 18.93
N SER A 541 -16.89 -36.80 18.79
CA SER A 541 -18.25 -36.32 18.84
C SER A 541 -18.66 -35.46 17.62
N SER A 542 -17.83 -35.41 16.58
CA SER A 542 -18.09 -34.59 15.40
C SER A 542 -18.37 -35.46 14.18
N LEU A 543 -19.40 -35.10 13.43
CA LEU A 543 -19.69 -35.70 12.13
C LEU A 543 -19.00 -34.90 11.03
N ILE A 544 -18.25 -35.57 10.18
CA ILE A 544 -17.78 -34.98 8.93
C ILE A 544 -18.85 -35.24 7.89
N LEU A 545 -19.56 -34.20 7.47
CA LEU A 545 -20.63 -34.27 6.48
C LEU A 545 -20.16 -33.62 5.17
N THR A 546 -20.55 -34.23 4.07
CA THR A 546 -20.54 -33.60 2.76
C THR A 546 -21.94 -33.07 2.44
N ASP A 547 -22.09 -32.19 1.48
CA ASP A 547 -23.39 -31.69 1.00
C ASP A 547 -24.38 -32.81 0.62
N THR A 548 -23.87 -34.01 0.37
CA THR A 548 -24.66 -35.20 -0.02
C THR A 548 -24.81 -36.23 1.09
N GLY A 549 -24.30 -35.95 2.32
CA GLY A 549 -24.40 -36.84 3.48
C GLY A 549 -23.45 -38.04 3.47
N THR A 550 -22.53 -38.14 2.53
CA THR A 550 -21.51 -39.19 2.40
C THR A 550 -20.12 -38.58 2.22
N VAL A 551 -19.12 -39.11 2.93
CA VAL A 551 -17.72 -38.76 2.71
C VAL A 551 -17.28 -39.42 1.41
N SER A 552 -17.34 -38.68 0.32
CA SER A 552 -16.73 -39.11 -0.94
C SER A 552 -15.57 -38.21 -1.31
N ALA A 553 -14.48 -38.80 -1.71
CA ALA A 553 -13.34 -38.11 -2.28
C ALA A 553 -13.77 -37.45 -3.59
N GLY A 554 -13.63 -36.13 -3.72
CA GLY A 554 -13.43 -35.57 -5.05
C GLY A 554 -14.25 -34.38 -5.47
N SER A 555 -15.27 -33.85 -4.78
CA SER A 555 -15.92 -32.62 -5.29
C SER A 555 -16.87 -31.88 -4.34
N ALA A 556 -17.07 -32.37 -3.13
CA ALA A 556 -17.93 -31.66 -2.17
C ALA A 556 -17.10 -30.98 -1.09
N PRO A 557 -17.44 -29.75 -0.67
CA PRO A 557 -16.77 -29.10 0.44
C PRO A 557 -16.93 -29.93 1.72
N LEU A 558 -15.81 -30.16 2.41
CA LEU A 558 -15.80 -30.82 3.71
C LEU A 558 -16.22 -29.82 4.80
N TYR A 559 -17.08 -30.27 5.73
CA TYR A 559 -17.51 -29.50 6.88
C TYR A 559 -17.15 -30.24 8.16
N VAL A 560 -16.70 -29.51 9.17
CA VAL A 560 -16.55 -30.02 10.54
C VAL A 560 -17.63 -29.39 11.41
N GLN A 561 -18.41 -30.19 12.11
CA GLN A 561 -19.34 -29.69 13.12
C GLN A 561 -18.66 -29.79 14.50
N PRO A 562 -18.33 -28.68 15.14
CA PRO A 562 -17.92 -28.67 16.54
C PRO A 562 -19.03 -29.21 17.42
N ALA A 563 -18.69 -29.78 18.59
CA ALA A 563 -19.66 -30.42 19.53
C ALA A 563 -20.77 -29.50 20.02
N LEU A 564 -20.67 -28.18 19.80
CA LEU A 564 -21.63 -27.14 20.21
C LEU A 564 -21.65 -25.98 19.21
N GLY A 565 -21.93 -26.18 17.91
CA GLY A 565 -21.94 -25.06 16.99
C GLY A 565 -22.40 -25.35 15.57
N GLU A 566 -22.38 -24.31 14.73
CA GLU A 566 -22.70 -24.37 13.30
C GLU A 566 -21.64 -25.15 12.52
N LEU A 567 -22.03 -25.74 11.40
CA LEU A 567 -21.13 -26.42 10.47
C LEU A 567 -20.04 -25.47 9.97
N VAL A 568 -18.78 -25.83 10.18
CA VAL A 568 -17.63 -25.08 9.66
C VAL A 568 -17.16 -25.75 8.37
N SER A 569 -17.19 -25.01 7.28
CA SER A 569 -16.68 -25.47 5.98
C SER A 569 -15.16 -25.58 6.01
N LEU A 570 -14.61 -26.71 5.57
CA LEU A 570 -13.17 -26.87 5.31
C LEU A 570 -12.77 -26.33 3.91
N ALA A 571 -13.72 -25.84 3.14
CA ALA A 571 -13.41 -25.19 1.85
C ALA A 571 -12.53 -23.95 2.10
N GLY A 572 -11.29 -23.99 1.62
CA GLY A 572 -10.28 -22.94 1.87
C GLY A 572 -9.44 -23.14 3.12
N ALA A 573 -9.55 -24.28 3.83
CA ALA A 573 -8.59 -24.66 4.86
C ALA A 573 -7.34 -25.30 4.21
N ASP A 574 -6.17 -24.76 4.51
CA ASP A 574 -4.90 -25.28 3.97
C ASP A 574 -4.39 -26.47 4.79
N ALA A 575 -4.73 -26.55 6.06
CA ALA A 575 -4.32 -27.63 6.95
C ALA A 575 -5.29 -27.85 8.11
N VAL A 576 -5.25 -29.05 8.65
CA VAL A 576 -5.95 -29.41 9.91
C VAL A 576 -4.89 -29.64 10.97
N SER A 577 -4.97 -28.88 12.09
CA SER A 577 -4.03 -29.07 13.20
C SER A 577 -4.47 -30.21 14.11
N THR A 578 -3.57 -31.12 14.40
CA THR A 578 -3.78 -32.24 15.34
C THR A 578 -2.76 -32.17 16.48
N PRO A 579 -2.96 -32.89 17.60
CA PRO A 579 -1.96 -32.97 18.67
C PRO A 579 -0.58 -33.48 18.19
N SER A 580 -0.53 -34.16 17.06
CA SER A 580 0.69 -34.66 16.41
C SER A 580 1.30 -33.69 15.39
N GLY A 581 0.69 -32.51 15.17
CA GLY A 581 1.11 -31.50 14.20
C GLY A 581 0.02 -31.17 13.17
N ALA A 582 0.29 -30.20 12.31
CA ALA A 582 -0.62 -29.84 11.22
C ALA A 582 -0.61 -30.91 10.12
N ILE A 583 -1.80 -31.30 9.68
CA ILE A 583 -2.00 -32.17 8.50
C ILE A 583 -2.48 -31.27 7.36
N GLU A 584 -1.66 -31.09 6.35
CA GLU A 584 -2.07 -30.39 5.14
C GLU A 584 -3.07 -31.23 4.35
N LEU A 585 -4.10 -30.60 3.82
CA LEU A 585 -5.12 -31.27 3.02
C LEU A 585 -4.61 -31.45 1.58
N PRO A 586 -4.85 -32.61 0.95
CA PRO A 586 -4.55 -32.81 -0.45
C PRO A 586 -5.31 -31.80 -1.31
N ARG A 587 -4.63 -31.26 -2.32
CA ARG A 587 -5.25 -30.30 -3.26
C ARG A 587 -5.66 -31.01 -4.55
N THR A 588 -6.77 -30.54 -5.14
CA THR A 588 -7.17 -30.96 -6.48
C THR A 588 -6.69 -29.89 -7.48
N VAL A 589 -5.86 -30.33 -8.43
CA VAL A 589 -5.44 -29.49 -9.55
C VAL A 589 -6.08 -29.98 -10.85
N LYS A 590 -6.43 -29.03 -11.70
CA LYS A 590 -6.97 -29.34 -13.04
C LYS A 590 -5.82 -29.63 -13.98
N GLU A 591 -5.98 -30.69 -14.77
CA GLU A 591 -5.09 -31.00 -15.88
C GLU A 591 -5.55 -30.26 -17.12
N TYR A 592 -4.61 -29.71 -17.87
CA TYR A 592 -4.91 -28.94 -19.07
C TYR A 592 -4.06 -29.38 -20.25
N THR A 593 -4.54 -29.09 -21.45
CA THR A 593 -3.78 -29.14 -22.69
C THR A 593 -3.84 -27.79 -23.38
N VAL A 594 -2.89 -27.55 -24.28
CA VAL A 594 -2.84 -26.33 -25.10
C VAL A 594 -3.15 -26.68 -26.52
N VAL A 595 -4.18 -26.08 -27.09
CA VAL A 595 -4.55 -26.19 -28.49
C VAL A 595 -4.12 -24.92 -29.21
N THR A 596 -3.18 -25.02 -30.16
CA THR A 596 -2.69 -23.89 -30.94
C THR A 596 -3.42 -23.83 -32.30
N GLU A 597 -4.06 -22.69 -32.53
CA GLU A 597 -4.70 -22.39 -33.82
C GLU A 597 -3.85 -21.40 -34.63
N THR A 598 -3.65 -21.66 -35.92
CA THR A 598 -3.05 -20.71 -36.84
C THR A 598 -4.13 -19.85 -37.49
N LYS A 599 -4.02 -18.55 -37.42
CA LYS A 599 -4.96 -17.56 -37.95
C LYS A 599 -4.25 -16.47 -38.74
N THR A 600 -5.00 -15.82 -39.61
CA THR A 600 -4.52 -14.65 -40.39
C THR A 600 -5.37 -13.45 -40.03
N ALA A 601 -4.73 -12.33 -39.67
CA ALA A 601 -5.36 -11.03 -39.58
C ALA A 601 -5.03 -10.22 -40.82
N SER A 602 -6.03 -9.49 -41.35
CA SER A 602 -5.88 -8.64 -42.53
C SER A 602 -6.18 -7.18 -42.16
N ALA A 603 -5.38 -6.28 -42.66
CA ALA A 603 -5.60 -4.84 -42.56
C ALA A 603 -6.73 -4.41 -43.49
N SER A 604 -7.37 -3.29 -43.23
CA SER A 604 -8.40 -2.67 -44.06
C SER A 604 -7.85 -2.21 -45.43
N SER A 605 -6.53 -1.94 -45.50
CA SER A 605 -5.79 -1.62 -46.70
C SER A 605 -4.54 -2.50 -46.84
N ALA A 606 -4.23 -2.97 -48.02
CA ALA A 606 -3.02 -3.73 -48.32
C ALA A 606 -1.72 -2.96 -48.05
N THR A 607 -1.79 -1.64 -47.94
CA THR A 607 -0.64 -0.79 -47.61
C THR A 607 -0.40 -0.60 -46.13
N ASN A 608 -1.41 -0.81 -45.26
CA ASN A 608 -1.32 -0.59 -43.84
C ASN A 608 -0.54 -1.70 -43.14
N PHE A 609 0.11 -1.35 -42.05
CA PHE A 609 0.70 -2.32 -41.16
C PHE A 609 -0.35 -2.82 -40.17
N ILE A 610 -0.31 -4.12 -39.89
CA ILE A 610 -1.15 -4.78 -38.90
C ILE A 610 -0.26 -5.48 -37.88
N PHE A 611 -0.46 -5.15 -36.63
CA PHE A 611 0.18 -5.79 -35.47
C PHE A 611 -0.83 -6.71 -34.81
N VAL A 612 -0.43 -7.91 -34.50
CA VAL A 612 -1.19 -8.85 -33.68
C VAL A 612 -0.34 -9.22 -32.48
N GLY A 613 -0.80 -8.90 -31.29
CA GLY A 613 -0.01 -9.06 -30.06
C GLY A 613 -0.73 -9.77 -28.94
N LYS A 614 0.07 -10.25 -28.01
CA LYS A 614 -0.31 -11.00 -26.83
C LYS A 614 0.21 -10.30 -25.59
N GLY A 615 -0.56 -10.34 -24.48
CA GLY A 615 -0.16 -9.78 -23.21
C GLY A 615 -0.23 -8.25 -23.10
N TRP A 616 -0.04 -7.76 -21.87
CA TRP A 616 -0.01 -6.34 -21.53
C TRP A 616 1.04 -6.08 -20.44
N GLY A 617 1.98 -5.18 -20.73
CA GLY A 617 3.07 -4.77 -19.86
C GLY A 617 4.43 -5.18 -20.39
N HIS A 618 5.43 -5.15 -19.52
CA HIS A 618 6.82 -5.42 -19.88
C HIS A 618 7.15 -6.92 -20.02
N GLY A 619 6.35 -7.81 -19.41
CA GLY A 619 6.48 -9.26 -19.53
C GLY A 619 7.56 -9.91 -18.67
N ALA A 620 8.32 -9.16 -17.85
CA ALA A 620 9.29 -9.73 -16.93
C ALA A 620 8.65 -10.15 -15.61
N GLY A 621 9.09 -11.25 -15.03
CA GLY A 621 8.61 -11.77 -13.75
C GLY A 621 7.19 -12.30 -13.80
N MET A 622 6.40 -12.10 -12.74
CA MET A 622 5.09 -12.73 -12.58
C MET A 622 3.99 -12.06 -13.41
N SER A 623 3.24 -12.85 -14.18
CA SER A 623 2.02 -12.41 -14.87
C SER A 623 0.85 -12.39 -13.90
N GLN A 624 0.12 -11.25 -13.81
CA GLN A 624 -1.05 -11.14 -12.96
C GLN A 624 -2.13 -12.14 -13.37
N TYR A 625 -2.51 -12.15 -14.66
CA TYR A 625 -3.50 -13.08 -15.16
C TYR A 625 -3.00 -14.53 -15.20
N GLY A 626 -1.73 -14.77 -15.50
CA GLY A 626 -1.17 -16.12 -15.47
C GLY A 626 -1.11 -16.71 -14.07
N ALA A 627 -0.81 -15.90 -13.04
CA ALA A 627 -0.90 -16.32 -11.65
C ALA A 627 -2.34 -16.65 -11.23
N LYS A 628 -3.32 -15.84 -11.71
CA LYS A 628 -4.73 -16.13 -11.52
C LYS A 628 -5.12 -17.47 -12.16
N ASP A 629 -4.65 -17.73 -13.38
CA ASP A 629 -4.97 -18.96 -14.08
C ASP A 629 -4.39 -20.19 -13.38
N LEU A 630 -3.16 -20.11 -12.83
CA LEU A 630 -2.61 -21.18 -12.01
C LEU A 630 -3.46 -21.44 -10.75
N ALA A 631 -3.92 -20.40 -10.09
CA ALA A 631 -4.79 -20.55 -8.94
C ALA A 631 -6.16 -21.14 -9.32
N ASP A 632 -6.75 -20.74 -10.46
CA ASP A 632 -7.97 -21.33 -11.03
C ASP A 632 -7.79 -22.82 -11.39
N LEU A 633 -6.56 -23.22 -11.72
CA LEU A 633 -6.18 -24.61 -11.93
C LEU A 633 -5.96 -25.37 -10.61
N GLY A 634 -5.99 -24.70 -9.44
CA GLY A 634 -5.88 -25.29 -8.12
C GLY A 634 -4.47 -25.28 -7.52
N TYR A 635 -3.52 -24.59 -8.15
CA TYR A 635 -2.16 -24.45 -7.61
C TYR A 635 -2.10 -23.38 -6.51
N ASP A 636 -1.20 -23.59 -5.52
CA ASP A 636 -0.97 -22.69 -4.41
C ASP A 636 -0.01 -21.54 -4.77
N TYR A 637 0.13 -20.60 -3.83
CA TYR A 637 0.99 -19.43 -3.99
C TYR A 637 2.48 -19.80 -4.16
N GLU A 638 2.95 -20.90 -3.53
CA GLU A 638 4.34 -21.35 -3.65
C GLU A 638 4.61 -21.85 -5.09
N HIS A 639 3.69 -22.65 -5.63
CA HIS A 639 3.79 -23.10 -7.01
C HIS A 639 3.70 -21.90 -8.00
N ILE A 640 2.77 -20.97 -7.75
CA ILE A 640 2.62 -19.76 -8.57
C ILE A 640 3.93 -18.96 -8.59
N ILE A 641 4.55 -18.71 -7.45
CA ILE A 641 5.81 -17.97 -7.35
C ILE A 641 6.92 -18.70 -8.10
N ASN A 642 7.08 -20.01 -7.87
CA ASN A 642 8.13 -20.82 -8.50
C ASN A 642 7.94 -21.00 -10.01
N ALA A 643 6.73 -20.82 -10.53
CA ALA A 643 6.46 -20.83 -11.98
C ALA A 643 7.03 -19.61 -12.71
N TYR A 644 7.33 -18.51 -12.00
CA TYR A 644 7.82 -17.27 -12.59
C TYR A 644 9.21 -16.85 -12.13
N PHE A 645 9.68 -17.35 -10.99
CA PHE A 645 10.98 -17.01 -10.44
C PHE A 645 11.79 -18.28 -10.24
N THR A 646 12.96 -18.35 -10.88
CA THR A 646 13.80 -19.56 -10.88
C THR A 646 14.64 -19.66 -9.61
N ASP A 647 14.68 -20.85 -8.98
CA ASP A 647 15.56 -21.18 -7.85
C ASP A 647 15.45 -20.17 -6.68
N VAL A 648 14.25 -19.68 -6.42
CA VAL A 648 13.98 -18.77 -5.30
C VAL A 648 13.46 -19.52 -4.08
N GLU A 649 13.59 -18.90 -2.92
CA GLU A 649 13.06 -19.39 -1.65
C GLU A 649 12.07 -18.38 -1.07
N ILE A 650 11.00 -18.86 -0.45
CA ILE A 650 10.04 -18.04 0.29
C ILE A 650 10.41 -18.17 1.77
N VAL A 651 10.82 -17.06 2.38
CA VAL A 651 11.26 -17.03 3.77
C VAL A 651 10.62 -15.87 4.52
N HIS A 652 10.56 -15.94 5.84
CA HIS A 652 10.14 -14.79 6.64
C HIS A 652 11.29 -13.78 6.72
N TYR A 653 11.04 -12.48 6.48
CA TYR A 653 12.08 -11.44 6.43
C TYR A 653 12.95 -11.37 7.72
N LYS A 654 12.41 -11.76 8.89
CA LYS A 654 13.16 -11.84 10.15
C LYS A 654 14.30 -12.86 10.14
N THR A 655 14.28 -13.82 9.21
CA THR A 655 15.35 -14.81 9.08
C THR A 655 16.55 -14.29 8.29
N ILE A 656 16.41 -13.14 7.63
CA ILE A 656 17.49 -12.51 6.88
C ILE A 656 18.34 -11.69 7.87
N PRO A 657 19.62 -12.02 8.07
CA PRO A 657 20.50 -11.22 8.91
C PRO A 657 20.60 -9.82 8.33
N ALA A 658 20.19 -8.83 9.13
CA ALA A 658 20.09 -7.42 8.80
C ALA A 658 19.76 -7.24 7.32
N LEU A 659 18.56 -6.80 6.99
CA LEU A 659 18.21 -6.42 5.61
C LEU A 659 19.37 -5.60 5.06
N ASP A 660 20.36 -6.28 4.46
CA ASP A 660 21.50 -5.63 3.82
C ASP A 660 20.91 -4.76 2.71
N ARG A 661 20.78 -3.47 3.05
CA ARG A 661 20.28 -2.39 2.20
C ARG A 661 21.30 -2.04 1.15
#